data_119daa6b40ee88bbdeb0190b7a34e91a
#
_entry.id   119daa6b40ee88bbdeb0190b7a34e91a
#
_cell.length_a   1.000
_cell.length_b   1.000
_cell.length_c   1.000
_cell.angle_alpha   90.00
_cell.angle_beta   90.00
_cell.angle_gamma   90.00
#
_symmetry.space_group_name_H-M   'P 1'
#
loop_
_entity.id
_entity.type
_entity.pdbx_description
1 polymer ?
#
loop_
_entity_poly.entity_id
_entity_poly.type
_entity_poly.pdbx_seq_one_letter_code
_entity_poly.pdbx_strand_id
1 'polypeptide(L)'
;MLLNRVLDELGYARTRFSTHYALACRPPQGDYKKAIVRWRKENKRRAVEGLDTLPHPIECCKPRLLAELGDKKQILSLGNVALKALTGLTGVMTHQGCLTEVEDLQVVPTFSPSFVRRAPRWLPIFKKSIHRAARWFGGANLWEDPKIRINPPIHEIMRFMRQLESERFACYDTETDGLEALLCNLRTIQFGNAKEVMIVALRSVEDSSREFYAQNMHDELWSVLRWGFLESKIKWIGHNAGKYDRMVMEEAFFRNGRETTLSDVSRLLEPRETPRLAVDSLLLHRVADPELPHSLGFVGGYYTDVHNWKADHTAVMARTDAELWRYGGLDVAVNARVIPPLAERVREKQQGSVMEWDAKMVNVCVGMHRIGIRVDQQKVREHNKRLLETEDMYEDLVMQRLVSMGRLAQVGYYTKGPKKGQPLFNPRSGEQIADLLFNKWDLPTPEDLKEKEIYTETGARATSDAILRAYLADNRVSDGQREVIDAIRRCKRARKARATFVSPLLVGEGHLWGPPHDTVGFNYRWPPPKREIHNGVSIRHEDPRLCVWPDGRLRVGWNAHVTTVGRLSCGGKPSRYNLQTVPASLRDMFIPSPGNVFVGADLDQVHLRIIASRWNVRSLLDDFRLGRDPHATFAETVFGDRFTKAPGYPEPGGKFKGMAKALRNLGKTLRYTGAYGAGVGTIYRTMTRAEDEKGHLLNRNLKQRDVQLMYSQWMDAEPEWRMGWDSEMATYQANNYLESPILRRRCDFADGEAAVDLKTKVNNYATLAGEADVMVPMTHELAERVPWGYAGPNTGLVGQFHDAFLIECPEHDAERVRQLMEAVMNVKIPGWAVKITAEAEIGMTWSEV
;
A
#
# COMPACT_ATOMS: atom_id res chain seq x y z
N MET A 1 -21.31 26.07 -10.12
CA MET A 1 -21.04 26.70 -8.79
C MET A 1 -19.57 26.67 -8.40
N LEU A 2 -18.94 25.52 -8.03
CA LEU A 2 -17.53 25.54 -7.58
C LEU A 2 -16.55 26.13 -8.59
N LEU A 3 -16.59 25.69 -9.85
CA LEU A 3 -15.72 26.21 -10.89
C LEU A 3 -15.87 27.74 -11.05
N ASN A 4 -17.09 28.25 -11.09
CA ASN A 4 -17.34 29.68 -11.23
C ASN A 4 -16.74 30.45 -10.04
N ARG A 5 -17.00 29.99 -8.81
CA ARG A 5 -16.40 30.57 -7.61
C ARG A 5 -14.87 30.60 -7.68
N VAL A 6 -14.25 29.51 -8.10
CA VAL A 6 -12.78 29.44 -8.20
C VAL A 6 -12.25 30.37 -9.30
N LEU A 7 -12.95 30.45 -10.43
CA LEU A 7 -12.56 31.41 -11.49
C LEU A 7 -12.66 32.85 -10.98
N ASP A 8 -13.74 33.21 -10.28
CA ASP A 8 -13.94 34.53 -9.68
C ASP A 8 -12.85 34.85 -8.66
N GLU A 9 -12.54 33.90 -7.75
CA GLU A 9 -11.47 34.05 -6.74
C GLU A 9 -10.09 34.24 -7.39
N LEU A 10 -9.86 33.66 -8.57
CA LEU A 10 -8.61 33.81 -9.32
C LEU A 10 -8.61 35.01 -10.29
N GLY A 11 -9.68 35.82 -10.33
CA GLY A 11 -9.83 36.96 -11.18
C GLY A 11 -10.12 36.65 -12.66
N TYR A 12 -10.62 35.45 -12.98
CA TYR A 12 -10.97 35.04 -14.34
C TYR A 12 -12.47 35.15 -14.62
N ALA A 13 -12.85 36.02 -15.56
CA ALA A 13 -14.25 36.13 -15.97
C ALA A 13 -14.78 34.83 -16.58
N ARG A 14 -15.90 34.31 -16.06
CA ARG A 14 -16.52 33.04 -16.54
C ARG A 14 -16.89 33.11 -18.05
N THR A 15 -17.18 34.27 -18.55
CA THR A 15 -17.54 34.51 -19.96
C THR A 15 -16.42 34.26 -20.97
N ARG A 16 -15.16 34.18 -20.49
CA ARG A 16 -14.01 33.78 -21.30
C ARG A 16 -13.91 32.30 -21.60
N PHE A 17 -14.75 31.47 -20.95
CA PHE A 17 -14.68 30.00 -21.04
C PHE A 17 -15.99 29.43 -21.58
N SER A 18 -15.92 28.62 -22.62
CA SER A 18 -17.02 27.75 -23.04
C SER A 18 -16.94 26.42 -22.28
N THR A 19 -18.06 25.75 -22.07
CA THR A 19 -18.10 24.45 -21.38
C THR A 19 -18.71 23.40 -22.29
N HIS A 20 -17.98 22.31 -22.53
CA HIS A 20 -18.40 21.19 -23.35
C HIS A 20 -18.33 19.89 -22.52
N TYR A 21 -19.17 18.93 -22.87
CA TYR A 21 -19.24 17.66 -22.16
C TYR A 21 -18.62 16.53 -22.97
N ALA A 22 -17.70 15.79 -22.38
CA ALA A 22 -17.06 14.64 -23.01
C ALA A 22 -18.04 13.51 -23.34
N LEU A 23 -19.18 13.42 -22.63
CA LEU A 23 -20.27 12.50 -22.90
C LEU A 23 -21.56 13.28 -23.21
N ALA A 24 -22.24 12.95 -24.30
CA ALA A 24 -23.50 13.58 -24.67
C ALA A 24 -24.63 13.14 -23.77
N CYS A 25 -24.65 11.86 -23.38
CA CYS A 25 -25.70 11.28 -22.57
C CYS A 25 -25.29 11.31 -21.08
N ARG A 26 -26.23 11.70 -20.23
CA ARG A 26 -26.03 11.58 -18.79
C ARG A 26 -25.93 10.09 -18.41
N PRO A 27 -24.84 9.63 -17.79
CA PRO A 27 -24.73 8.26 -17.32
C PRO A 27 -25.88 7.91 -16.35
N PRO A 28 -26.32 6.64 -16.29
CA PRO A 28 -27.31 6.21 -15.31
C PRO A 28 -26.94 6.63 -13.90
N GLN A 29 -27.84 7.30 -13.19
CA GLN A 29 -27.62 7.89 -11.86
C GLN A 29 -26.43 8.91 -11.80
N GLY A 30 -25.97 9.43 -12.94
CA GLY A 30 -24.81 10.31 -13.03
C GLY A 30 -23.47 9.61 -12.80
N ASP A 31 -23.42 8.29 -12.81
CA ASP A 31 -22.23 7.49 -12.52
C ASP A 31 -21.68 6.83 -13.79
N TYR A 32 -20.54 7.35 -14.24
CA TYR A 32 -19.83 6.83 -15.41
C TYR A 32 -19.32 5.38 -15.21
N LYS A 33 -18.88 5.01 -14.00
CA LYS A 33 -18.43 3.63 -13.73
C LYS A 33 -19.57 2.64 -13.94
N LYS A 34 -20.77 2.96 -13.48
CA LYS A 34 -21.97 2.14 -13.71
C LYS A 34 -22.33 2.03 -15.19
N ALA A 35 -22.15 3.11 -15.96
CA ALA A 35 -22.35 3.08 -17.41
C ALA A 35 -21.36 2.13 -18.10
N ILE A 36 -20.09 2.16 -17.72
CA ILE A 36 -19.05 1.25 -18.27
C ILE A 36 -19.34 -0.21 -17.92
N VAL A 37 -19.77 -0.49 -16.69
CA VAL A 37 -20.16 -1.86 -16.30
C VAL A 37 -21.32 -2.38 -17.17
N ARG A 38 -22.35 -1.56 -17.40
CA ARG A 38 -23.48 -1.91 -18.28
C ARG A 38 -23.01 -2.14 -19.72
N TRP A 39 -22.18 -1.27 -20.24
CA TRP A 39 -21.59 -1.40 -21.58
C TRP A 39 -20.78 -2.69 -21.73
N ARG A 40 -19.94 -3.05 -20.75
CA ARG A 40 -19.17 -4.31 -20.77
C ARG A 40 -20.10 -5.52 -20.74
N LYS A 41 -21.15 -5.49 -19.91
CA LYS A 41 -22.13 -6.60 -19.79
C LYS A 41 -22.89 -6.79 -21.11
N GLU A 42 -23.30 -5.69 -21.73
CA GLU A 42 -23.97 -5.71 -23.04
C GLU A 42 -23.05 -6.23 -24.14
N ASN A 43 -21.81 -5.78 -24.20
CA ASN A 43 -20.85 -6.28 -25.20
C ASN A 43 -20.52 -7.76 -25.01
N LYS A 44 -20.46 -8.24 -23.77
CA LYS A 44 -20.30 -9.67 -23.50
C LYS A 44 -21.52 -10.47 -24.01
N ARG A 45 -22.76 -9.97 -23.80
CA ARG A 45 -23.98 -10.57 -24.33
C ARG A 45 -23.95 -10.60 -25.86
N ARG A 46 -23.67 -9.45 -26.50
CA ARG A 46 -23.61 -9.33 -27.97
C ARG A 46 -22.59 -10.27 -28.60
N ALA A 47 -21.40 -10.40 -27.99
CA ALA A 47 -20.38 -11.33 -28.44
C ALA A 47 -20.84 -12.80 -28.41
N VAL A 48 -21.61 -13.19 -27.37
CA VAL A 48 -22.21 -14.54 -27.27
C VAL A 48 -23.30 -14.75 -28.33
N GLU A 49 -24.04 -13.69 -28.67
CA GLU A 49 -25.13 -13.71 -29.67
C GLU A 49 -24.62 -13.51 -31.11
N GLY A 50 -23.30 -13.37 -31.32
CA GLY A 50 -22.71 -13.14 -32.65
C GLY A 50 -22.99 -11.74 -33.23
N LEU A 51 -23.36 -10.78 -32.38
CA LEU A 51 -23.65 -9.41 -32.77
C LEU A 51 -22.41 -8.52 -32.63
N ASP A 52 -22.30 -7.49 -33.47
CA ASP A 52 -21.23 -6.51 -33.37
C ASP A 52 -21.20 -5.85 -31.99
N THR A 53 -19.98 -5.65 -31.44
CA THR A 53 -19.81 -4.96 -30.18
C THR A 53 -20.07 -3.46 -30.31
N LEU A 54 -20.65 -2.87 -29.26
CA LEU A 54 -20.87 -1.43 -29.20
C LEU A 54 -19.53 -0.70 -28.96
N PRO A 55 -19.28 0.44 -29.60
CA PRO A 55 -18.09 1.24 -29.34
C PRO A 55 -18.09 1.71 -27.87
N HIS A 56 -16.88 2.00 -27.38
CA HIS A 56 -16.75 2.54 -26.02
C HIS A 56 -17.50 3.90 -25.93
N PRO A 57 -18.24 4.18 -24.82
CA PRO A 57 -19.04 5.40 -24.71
C PRO A 57 -18.28 6.71 -24.98
N ILE A 58 -17.01 6.77 -24.62
CA ILE A 58 -16.15 7.93 -24.92
C ILE A 58 -15.90 8.03 -26.43
N GLU A 59 -15.55 6.92 -27.07
CA GLU A 59 -15.26 6.90 -28.52
C GLU A 59 -16.52 7.26 -29.35
N CYS A 60 -17.68 6.80 -28.88
CA CYS A 60 -18.96 7.17 -29.52
C CYS A 60 -19.24 8.67 -29.44
N CYS A 61 -18.85 9.35 -28.35
CA CYS A 61 -19.10 10.78 -28.15
C CYS A 61 -17.96 11.69 -28.64
N LYS A 62 -16.75 11.16 -28.88
CA LYS A 62 -15.57 11.93 -29.26
C LYS A 62 -15.75 12.78 -30.53
N PRO A 63 -16.31 12.26 -31.66
CA PRO A 63 -16.51 13.06 -32.84
C PRO A 63 -17.39 14.31 -32.62
N ARG A 64 -18.47 14.15 -31.81
CA ARG A 64 -19.34 15.28 -31.44
C ARG A 64 -18.57 16.29 -30.59
N LEU A 65 -17.80 15.83 -29.59
CA LEU A 65 -17.01 16.71 -28.74
C LEU A 65 -16.03 17.56 -29.59
N LEU A 66 -15.31 16.91 -30.48
CA LEU A 66 -14.36 17.62 -31.38
C LEU A 66 -15.07 18.63 -32.29
N ALA A 67 -16.23 18.30 -32.85
CA ALA A 67 -17.04 19.23 -33.63
C ALA A 67 -17.54 20.43 -32.80
N GLU A 68 -17.94 20.21 -31.54
CA GLU A 68 -18.35 21.31 -30.64
C GLU A 68 -17.18 22.20 -30.19
N LEU A 69 -15.98 21.66 -30.11
CA LEU A 69 -14.77 22.42 -29.79
C LEU A 69 -14.42 23.36 -30.96
N GLY A 70 -14.67 22.96 -32.21
CA GLY A 70 -14.35 23.75 -33.40
C GLY A 70 -12.88 24.19 -33.42
N ASP A 71 -12.63 25.49 -33.55
CA ASP A 71 -11.26 26.05 -33.59
C ASP A 71 -10.60 26.22 -32.20
N LYS A 72 -11.26 25.80 -31.15
CA LYS A 72 -10.70 25.95 -29.79
C LYS A 72 -9.60 24.91 -29.54
N LYS A 73 -8.37 25.40 -29.39
CA LYS A 73 -7.17 24.58 -29.18
C LYS A 73 -6.76 24.45 -27.71
N GLN A 74 -7.16 25.39 -26.87
CA GLN A 74 -6.73 25.52 -25.47
C GLN A 74 -7.83 25.00 -24.53
N ILE A 75 -7.58 23.89 -23.86
CA ILE A 75 -8.61 23.16 -23.16
C ILE A 75 -8.20 22.84 -21.72
N LEU A 76 -9.03 23.22 -20.75
CA LEU A 76 -8.94 22.74 -19.37
C LEU A 76 -9.83 21.49 -19.25
N SER A 77 -9.21 20.28 -19.15
CA SER A 77 -9.97 19.04 -19.02
C SER A 77 -10.30 18.73 -17.56
N LEU A 78 -11.61 18.57 -17.26
CA LEU A 78 -12.11 18.40 -15.89
C LEU A 78 -12.42 16.96 -15.56
N GLY A 79 -11.44 16.24 -15.03
CA GLY A 79 -11.55 14.84 -14.59
C GLY A 79 -11.22 13.81 -15.66
N ASN A 80 -11.16 12.53 -15.24
CA ASN A 80 -10.67 11.41 -16.05
C ASN A 80 -11.43 11.19 -17.38
N VAL A 81 -12.73 11.44 -17.39
CA VAL A 81 -13.55 11.19 -18.60
C VAL A 81 -13.17 12.18 -19.69
N ALA A 82 -13.03 13.47 -19.33
CA ALA A 82 -12.62 14.52 -20.25
C ALA A 82 -11.17 14.32 -20.72
N LEU A 83 -10.26 13.98 -19.78
CA LEU A 83 -8.88 13.67 -20.09
C LEU A 83 -8.79 12.54 -21.13
N LYS A 84 -9.46 11.41 -20.86
CA LYS A 84 -9.44 10.25 -21.77
C LYS A 84 -10.05 10.57 -23.14
N ALA A 85 -11.13 11.33 -23.18
CA ALA A 85 -11.80 11.68 -24.44
C ALA A 85 -10.91 12.54 -25.37
N LEU A 86 -10.13 13.44 -24.79
CA LEU A 86 -9.28 14.38 -25.55
C LEU A 86 -7.91 13.82 -25.90
N THR A 87 -7.30 13.09 -24.95
CA THR A 87 -5.88 12.72 -25.03
C THR A 87 -5.64 11.21 -25.06
N GLY A 88 -6.65 10.37 -24.80
CA GLY A 88 -6.47 8.94 -24.58
C GLY A 88 -5.91 8.57 -23.20
N LEU A 89 -5.33 9.53 -22.47
CA LEU A 89 -4.69 9.29 -21.16
C LEU A 89 -5.72 9.02 -20.07
N THR A 90 -5.29 8.30 -19.04
CA THR A 90 -6.06 8.03 -17.82
C THR A 90 -5.23 8.35 -16.59
N GLY A 91 -5.89 8.60 -15.45
CA GLY A 91 -5.16 8.91 -14.21
C GLY A 91 -4.90 10.41 -14.07
N VAL A 92 -5.97 11.21 -13.95
CA VAL A 92 -5.84 12.67 -13.76
C VAL A 92 -4.92 13.07 -12.58
N MET A 93 -4.73 12.21 -11.59
CA MET A 93 -3.78 12.41 -10.49
C MET A 93 -2.34 12.56 -10.97
N THR A 94 -1.94 11.76 -11.95
CA THR A 94 -0.58 11.77 -12.51
C THR A 94 -0.35 12.95 -13.42
N HIS A 95 -1.37 13.34 -14.20
CA HIS A 95 -1.25 14.33 -15.27
C HIS A 95 -1.76 15.72 -14.89
N GLN A 96 -2.30 15.88 -13.68
CA GLN A 96 -2.93 17.13 -13.26
C GLN A 96 -1.96 18.31 -13.30
N GLY A 97 -2.42 19.43 -13.85
CA GLY A 97 -1.66 20.66 -13.90
C GLY A 97 -0.52 20.68 -14.93
N CYS A 98 -0.24 19.60 -15.65
CA CYS A 98 0.76 19.56 -16.73
C CYS A 98 0.14 19.85 -18.08
N LEU A 99 0.78 20.69 -18.92
CA LEU A 99 0.37 20.89 -20.28
C LEU A 99 0.61 19.61 -21.09
N THR A 100 -0.45 19.12 -21.72
CA THR A 100 -0.43 17.93 -22.58
C THR A 100 -0.79 18.39 -23.99
N GLU A 101 0.10 18.16 -24.95
CA GLU A 101 -0.14 18.45 -26.36
C GLU A 101 -0.52 17.14 -27.06
N VAL A 102 -1.67 17.14 -27.73
CA VAL A 102 -2.17 16.01 -28.51
C VAL A 102 -2.72 16.55 -29.82
N GLU A 103 -2.11 16.12 -30.91
CA GLU A 103 -2.39 16.73 -32.25
C GLU A 103 -2.17 18.26 -32.17
N ASP A 104 -3.21 19.07 -32.37
CA ASP A 104 -3.16 20.50 -32.29
C ASP A 104 -3.87 21.06 -31.04
N LEU A 105 -4.23 20.21 -30.09
CA LEU A 105 -4.88 20.59 -28.83
C LEU A 105 -3.86 20.74 -27.68
N GLN A 106 -3.97 21.85 -26.97
CA GLN A 106 -3.27 22.14 -25.72
C GLN A 106 -4.20 21.85 -24.56
N VAL A 107 -3.99 20.73 -23.86
CA VAL A 107 -4.88 20.25 -22.80
C VAL A 107 -4.18 20.34 -21.46
N VAL A 108 -4.77 21.03 -20.49
CA VAL A 108 -4.34 21.01 -19.10
C VAL A 108 -5.33 20.17 -18.28
N PRO A 109 -4.93 18.99 -17.80
CA PRO A 109 -5.79 18.16 -16.96
C PRO A 109 -5.91 18.71 -15.55
N THR A 110 -7.13 18.65 -14.98
CA THR A 110 -7.35 18.87 -13.55
C THR A 110 -8.55 18.05 -13.06
N PHE A 111 -8.83 18.13 -11.76
CA PHE A 111 -9.93 17.39 -11.15
C PHE A 111 -11.30 17.89 -11.62
N SER A 112 -12.31 17.00 -11.58
CA SER A 112 -13.67 17.46 -11.79
C SER A 112 -14.16 18.24 -10.56
N PRO A 113 -14.95 19.32 -10.74
CA PRO A 113 -15.51 20.09 -9.63
C PRO A 113 -16.35 19.24 -8.66
N SER A 114 -17.01 18.19 -9.16
CA SER A 114 -17.77 17.25 -8.32
C SER A 114 -16.87 16.38 -7.44
N PHE A 115 -15.67 16.03 -7.90
CA PHE A 115 -14.68 15.33 -7.10
C PHE A 115 -14.13 16.25 -6.00
N VAL A 116 -13.73 17.46 -6.34
CA VAL A 116 -13.23 18.45 -5.37
C VAL A 116 -14.25 18.78 -4.28
N ARG A 117 -15.55 18.84 -4.65
CA ARG A 117 -16.63 19.05 -3.65
C ARG A 117 -16.77 17.90 -2.65
N ARG A 118 -16.51 16.67 -3.08
CA ARG A 118 -16.54 15.49 -2.19
C ARG A 118 -15.24 15.32 -1.40
N ALA A 119 -14.15 15.85 -1.90
CA ALA A 119 -12.83 15.79 -1.29
C ALA A 119 -12.15 17.17 -1.38
N PRO A 120 -12.56 18.15 -0.55
CA PRO A 120 -12.11 19.54 -0.61
C PRO A 120 -10.60 19.75 -0.45
N ARG A 121 -9.88 18.79 0.10
CA ARG A 121 -8.40 18.77 0.15
C ARG A 121 -7.74 19.03 -1.21
N TRP A 122 -8.42 18.72 -2.31
CA TRP A 122 -7.92 18.94 -3.67
C TRP A 122 -8.19 20.36 -4.20
N LEU A 123 -8.87 21.21 -3.41
CA LEU A 123 -9.19 22.58 -3.85
C LEU A 123 -7.95 23.45 -4.12
N PRO A 124 -6.89 23.43 -3.28
CA PRO A 124 -5.67 24.20 -3.59
C PRO A 124 -5.02 23.76 -4.89
N ILE A 125 -4.95 22.46 -5.15
CA ILE A 125 -4.38 21.89 -6.36
C ILE A 125 -5.24 22.23 -7.57
N PHE A 126 -6.56 22.14 -7.42
CA PHE A 126 -7.52 22.54 -8.45
C PHE A 126 -7.37 24.02 -8.84
N LYS A 127 -7.27 24.93 -7.87
CA LYS A 127 -6.99 26.36 -8.10
C LYS A 127 -5.67 26.58 -8.83
N LYS A 128 -4.60 25.91 -8.38
CA LYS A 128 -3.27 26.01 -8.99
C LYS A 128 -3.25 25.53 -10.44
N SER A 129 -3.93 24.43 -10.74
CA SER A 129 -4.04 23.91 -12.12
C SER A 129 -4.78 24.88 -13.04
N ILE A 130 -5.87 25.52 -12.56
CA ILE A 130 -6.63 26.52 -13.31
C ILE A 130 -5.76 27.77 -13.57
N HIS A 131 -5.09 28.26 -12.54
CA HIS A 131 -4.21 29.44 -12.68
C HIS A 131 -3.07 29.17 -13.65
N ARG A 132 -2.47 28.00 -13.59
CA ARG A 132 -1.41 27.58 -14.51
C ARG A 132 -1.92 27.45 -15.94
N ALA A 133 -3.08 26.83 -16.15
CA ALA A 133 -3.69 26.75 -17.47
C ALA A 133 -3.92 28.13 -18.08
N ALA A 134 -4.45 29.06 -17.29
CA ALA A 134 -4.66 30.44 -17.76
C ALA A 134 -3.37 31.16 -18.12
N ARG A 135 -2.28 30.96 -17.37
CA ARG A 135 -0.94 31.49 -17.71
C ARG A 135 -0.42 30.91 -19.02
N TRP A 136 -0.44 29.61 -19.18
CA TRP A 136 0.06 28.95 -20.40
C TRP A 136 -0.75 29.31 -21.63
N PHE A 137 -2.07 29.38 -21.52
CA PHE A 137 -2.93 29.82 -22.58
C PHE A 137 -2.73 31.32 -22.92
N GLY A 138 -2.19 32.11 -21.98
CA GLY A 138 -1.74 33.47 -22.18
C GLY A 138 -0.31 33.60 -22.71
N GLY A 139 0.37 32.49 -23.06
CA GLY A 139 1.72 32.49 -23.60
C GLY A 139 2.85 32.51 -22.56
N ALA A 140 2.55 32.44 -21.25
CA ALA A 140 3.55 32.45 -20.18
C ALA A 140 3.89 31.02 -19.77
N ASN A 141 4.91 30.42 -20.35
CA ASN A 141 5.51 29.15 -19.91
C ASN A 141 6.92 29.42 -19.35
N LEU A 142 7.18 28.95 -18.11
CA LEU A 142 8.49 29.10 -17.46
C LEU A 142 9.34 27.82 -17.54
N TRP A 143 8.88 26.81 -18.26
CA TRP A 143 9.65 25.61 -18.47
C TRP A 143 10.62 25.77 -19.63
N GLU A 144 11.89 25.44 -19.38
CA GLU A 144 12.93 25.29 -20.38
C GLU A 144 13.40 23.84 -20.37
N ASP A 145 13.42 23.20 -21.55
CA ASP A 145 13.93 21.83 -21.67
C ASP A 145 15.41 21.78 -21.26
N PRO A 146 15.83 20.75 -20.50
CA PRO A 146 17.24 20.57 -20.18
C PRO A 146 18.03 20.19 -21.44
N LYS A 147 19.31 20.53 -21.47
CA LYS A 147 20.25 19.98 -22.45
C LYS A 147 20.54 18.53 -22.10
N ILE A 148 20.10 17.59 -22.94
CA ILE A 148 20.34 16.16 -22.76
C ILE A 148 21.50 15.73 -23.64
N ARG A 149 22.56 15.19 -23.03
CA ARG A 149 23.70 14.57 -23.73
C ARG A 149 23.60 13.05 -23.62
N ILE A 150 23.62 12.37 -24.74
CA ILE A 150 23.43 10.93 -24.84
C ILE A 150 24.73 10.26 -25.22
N ASN A 151 25.15 9.25 -24.47
CA ASN A 151 26.33 8.43 -24.70
C ASN A 151 27.59 9.23 -25.05
N PRO A 152 27.98 10.22 -24.22
CA PRO A 152 29.18 10.99 -24.46
C PRO A 152 30.43 10.11 -24.27
N PRO A 153 31.56 10.52 -24.81
CA PRO A 153 32.85 9.88 -24.53
C PRO A 153 33.14 9.86 -23.01
N ILE A 154 33.85 8.83 -22.52
CA ILE A 154 34.06 8.62 -21.05
C ILE A 154 34.73 9.83 -20.40
N HIS A 155 35.67 10.47 -21.08
CA HIS A 155 36.34 11.68 -20.54
C HIS A 155 35.36 12.87 -20.36
N GLU A 156 34.27 12.95 -21.15
CA GLU A 156 33.25 13.96 -20.95
C GLU A 156 32.35 13.61 -19.75
N ILE A 157 32.09 12.33 -19.50
CA ILE A 157 31.40 11.86 -18.30
C ILE A 157 32.16 12.31 -17.06
N MET A 158 33.47 12.05 -17.00
CA MET A 158 34.33 12.47 -15.90
C MET A 158 34.33 14.00 -15.74
N ARG A 159 34.47 14.75 -16.83
CA ARG A 159 34.44 16.21 -16.78
C ARG A 159 33.12 16.75 -16.22
N PHE A 160 32.00 16.20 -16.64
CA PHE A 160 30.68 16.62 -16.17
C PHE A 160 30.47 16.24 -14.69
N MET A 161 30.89 15.06 -14.26
CA MET A 161 30.85 14.69 -12.86
C MET A 161 31.70 15.61 -11.96
N ARG A 162 32.86 16.06 -12.43
CA ARG A 162 33.69 17.08 -11.70
C ARG A 162 33.00 18.43 -11.63
N GLN A 163 32.29 18.83 -12.68
CA GLN A 163 31.43 20.03 -12.65
C GLN A 163 30.33 19.88 -11.60
N LEU A 164 29.58 18.76 -11.59
CA LEU A 164 28.54 18.49 -10.59
C LEU A 164 29.11 18.42 -9.16
N GLU A 165 30.36 17.94 -9.00
CA GLU A 165 31.03 17.95 -7.69
C GLU A 165 31.25 19.38 -7.19
N SER A 166 31.57 20.33 -8.08
CA SER A 166 31.69 21.74 -7.73
C SER A 166 30.36 22.38 -7.35
N GLU A 167 29.25 21.89 -7.92
CA GLU A 167 27.89 22.30 -7.59
C GLU A 167 27.39 21.64 -6.29
N ARG A 168 28.02 20.58 -5.81
CA ARG A 168 27.76 19.79 -4.62
C ARG A 168 26.52 18.90 -4.68
N PHE A 169 25.53 19.20 -5.49
CA PHE A 169 24.28 18.45 -5.60
C PHE A 169 24.02 18.07 -7.05
N ALA A 170 23.59 16.83 -7.27
CA ALA A 170 23.14 16.36 -8.56
C ALA A 170 22.00 15.37 -8.39
N CYS A 171 21.11 15.30 -9.37
CA CYS A 171 20.06 14.30 -9.41
C CYS A 171 20.50 13.12 -10.28
N TYR A 172 20.01 11.93 -9.95
CA TYR A 172 20.14 10.74 -10.79
C TYR A 172 18.86 9.91 -10.78
N ASP A 173 18.75 9.05 -11.78
CA ASP A 173 17.70 8.10 -11.98
C ASP A 173 18.22 6.94 -12.83
N THR A 174 17.57 5.76 -12.80
CA THR A 174 17.98 4.58 -13.56
C THR A 174 16.82 3.96 -14.32
N GLU A 175 17.10 3.44 -15.53
CA GLU A 175 16.14 2.63 -16.28
C GLU A 175 16.65 1.19 -16.41
N THR A 176 15.74 0.23 -16.28
CA THR A 176 16.05 -1.19 -16.21
C THR A 176 15.15 -2.03 -17.12
N ASP A 177 15.45 -3.31 -17.21
CA ASP A 177 14.63 -4.29 -17.96
C ASP A 177 13.58 -5.01 -17.08
N GLY A 178 13.52 -4.72 -15.77
CA GLY A 178 12.63 -5.39 -14.82
C GLY A 178 12.19 -4.51 -13.66
N LEU A 179 11.32 -5.04 -12.81
CA LEU A 179 10.80 -4.34 -11.64
C LEU A 179 11.45 -4.78 -10.32
N GLU A 180 12.22 -5.88 -10.35
CA GLU A 180 12.96 -6.37 -9.19
C GLU A 180 14.41 -5.88 -9.27
N ALA A 181 14.73 -4.91 -8.40
CA ALA A 181 16.01 -4.21 -8.42
C ALA A 181 17.24 -5.13 -8.29
N LEU A 182 17.11 -6.23 -7.56
CA LEU A 182 18.21 -7.18 -7.33
C LEU A 182 18.45 -8.13 -8.52
N LEU A 183 17.48 -8.27 -9.42
CA LEU A 183 17.51 -9.23 -10.52
C LEU A 183 17.49 -8.59 -11.91
N CYS A 184 17.13 -7.31 -12.02
CA CYS A 184 17.06 -6.61 -13.30
C CYS A 184 18.46 -6.23 -13.80
N ASN A 185 18.53 -5.98 -15.11
CA ASN A 185 19.70 -5.42 -15.73
C ASN A 185 19.53 -3.91 -15.93
N LEU A 186 20.59 -3.18 -15.65
CA LEU A 186 20.63 -1.75 -15.86
C LEU A 186 20.72 -1.45 -17.36
N ARG A 187 19.82 -0.59 -17.84
CA ARG A 187 19.78 -0.11 -19.23
C ARG A 187 20.44 1.25 -19.39
N THR A 188 20.04 2.18 -18.53
CA THR A 188 20.59 3.55 -18.57
C THR A 188 20.79 4.09 -17.17
N ILE A 189 21.82 4.94 -17.01
CA ILE A 189 22.01 5.82 -15.87
C ILE A 189 21.92 7.24 -16.40
N GLN A 190 21.00 8.02 -15.88
CA GLN A 190 20.88 9.43 -16.16
C GLN A 190 21.19 10.26 -14.94
N PHE A 191 21.95 11.32 -15.09
CA PHE A 191 22.33 12.20 -13.98
C PHE A 191 22.64 13.62 -14.44
N GLY A 192 22.45 14.58 -13.54
CA GLY A 192 22.66 15.96 -13.84
C GLY A 192 21.95 16.93 -12.90
N ASN A 193 21.63 18.10 -13.44
CA ASN A 193 20.94 19.16 -12.71
C ASN A 193 19.71 19.66 -13.50
N ALA A 194 19.11 20.77 -13.09
CA ALA A 194 17.92 21.34 -13.74
C ALA A 194 18.12 21.80 -15.19
N LYS A 195 19.37 22.03 -15.61
CA LYS A 195 19.73 22.62 -16.92
C LYS A 195 20.36 21.64 -17.88
N GLU A 196 21.13 20.70 -17.35
CA GLU A 196 21.90 19.75 -18.15
C GLU A 196 21.85 18.36 -17.55
N VAL A 197 21.59 17.36 -18.37
CA VAL A 197 21.50 15.95 -17.99
C VAL A 197 22.35 15.13 -18.95
N MET A 198 23.11 14.19 -18.37
CA MET A 198 23.89 13.22 -19.11
C MET A 198 23.24 11.84 -18.98
N ILE A 199 23.16 11.12 -20.07
CA ILE A 199 22.63 9.76 -20.15
C ILE A 199 23.74 8.84 -20.60
N VAL A 200 24.08 7.88 -19.73
CA VAL A 200 24.96 6.76 -20.02
C VAL A 200 24.06 5.57 -20.31
N ALA A 201 23.78 5.32 -21.59
CA ALA A 201 23.02 4.15 -22.02
C ALA A 201 23.98 2.97 -22.17
N LEU A 202 23.67 1.88 -21.48
CA LEU A 202 24.45 0.64 -21.51
C LEU A 202 23.86 -0.33 -22.53
N ARG A 203 22.52 -0.49 -22.55
CA ARG A 203 21.81 -1.45 -23.41
C ARG A 203 20.58 -0.84 -24.05
N SER A 204 20.34 -1.24 -25.30
CA SER A 204 19.18 -0.79 -26.06
C SER A 204 17.87 -1.42 -25.57
N VAL A 205 16.78 -0.65 -25.67
CA VAL A 205 15.40 -1.15 -25.50
C VAL A 205 14.92 -1.88 -26.75
N GLU A 206 15.36 -1.44 -27.92
CA GLU A 206 14.94 -1.95 -29.24
C GLU A 206 15.64 -3.29 -29.56
N ASP A 207 16.91 -3.43 -29.16
CA ASP A 207 17.70 -4.62 -29.32
C ASP A 207 18.54 -4.88 -28.04
N SER A 208 18.13 -5.84 -27.23
CA SER A 208 18.79 -6.17 -25.96
C SER A 208 20.23 -6.68 -26.11
N SER A 209 20.64 -7.08 -27.33
CA SER A 209 22.03 -7.48 -27.61
C SER A 209 22.93 -6.31 -27.92
N ARG A 210 22.38 -5.13 -28.19
CA ARG A 210 23.13 -3.92 -28.53
C ARG A 210 23.61 -3.21 -27.27
N GLU A 211 24.93 -3.16 -27.11
CA GLU A 211 25.62 -2.32 -26.12
C GLU A 211 26.12 -1.03 -26.77
N PHE A 212 26.07 0.08 -26.03
CA PHE A 212 26.46 1.41 -26.54
C PHE A 212 27.92 1.75 -26.28
N TYR A 213 28.56 1.09 -25.32
CA TYR A 213 30.02 1.18 -25.07
C TYR A 213 30.65 -0.15 -25.42
N ALA A 214 31.76 -0.09 -26.15
CA ALA A 214 32.49 -1.30 -26.54
C ALA A 214 33.05 -2.01 -25.28
N GLN A 215 33.15 -3.34 -25.32
CA GLN A 215 33.54 -4.17 -24.18
C GLN A 215 34.90 -3.74 -23.57
N ASN A 216 35.83 -3.31 -24.39
CA ASN A 216 37.14 -2.83 -23.93
C ASN A 216 37.11 -1.47 -23.21
N MET A 217 35.97 -0.76 -23.25
CA MET A 217 35.77 0.52 -22.57
C MET A 217 35.07 0.32 -21.21
N HIS A 218 34.55 -0.86 -20.91
CA HIS A 218 33.71 -1.10 -19.72
C HIS A 218 34.47 -0.80 -18.42
N ASP A 219 35.69 -1.27 -18.27
CA ASP A 219 36.47 -1.03 -17.03
C ASP A 219 36.72 0.46 -16.77
N GLU A 220 37.02 1.22 -17.83
CA GLU A 220 37.20 2.68 -17.70
C GLU A 220 35.86 3.36 -17.35
N LEU A 221 34.76 2.98 -18.04
CA LEU A 221 33.44 3.53 -17.78
C LEU A 221 33.02 3.27 -16.34
N TRP A 222 33.12 2.02 -15.88
CA TRP A 222 32.73 1.65 -14.52
C TRP A 222 33.64 2.28 -13.46
N SER A 223 34.89 2.49 -13.76
CA SER A 223 35.83 3.23 -12.88
C SER A 223 35.40 4.70 -12.70
N VAL A 224 35.00 5.36 -13.79
CA VAL A 224 34.47 6.74 -13.75
C VAL A 224 33.14 6.81 -12.99
N LEU A 225 32.24 5.88 -13.25
CA LEU A 225 30.95 5.83 -12.55
C LEU A 225 31.13 5.55 -11.04
N ARG A 226 32.02 4.62 -10.66
CA ARG A 226 32.39 4.37 -9.24
C ARG A 226 32.90 5.62 -8.56
N TRP A 227 33.87 6.27 -9.19
CA TRP A 227 34.40 7.53 -8.65
C TRP A 227 33.26 8.53 -8.39
N GLY A 228 32.38 8.76 -9.40
CA GLY A 228 31.29 9.72 -9.30
C GLY A 228 30.25 9.40 -8.23
N PHE A 229 29.82 8.15 -8.13
CA PHE A 229 28.74 7.75 -7.21
C PHE A 229 29.23 7.34 -5.81
N LEU A 230 30.48 6.89 -5.66
CA LEU A 230 30.98 6.31 -4.41
C LEU A 230 32.04 7.18 -3.73
N GLU A 231 32.92 7.84 -4.50
CA GLU A 231 34.11 8.50 -3.95
C GLU A 231 34.03 10.04 -3.97
N SER A 232 33.38 10.61 -5.01
CA SER A 232 33.23 12.05 -5.17
C SER A 232 32.49 12.72 -4.01
N LYS A 233 32.57 14.03 -3.92
CA LYS A 233 31.81 14.83 -2.94
C LYS A 233 30.40 15.20 -3.42
N ILE A 234 29.95 14.68 -4.57
CA ILE A 234 28.60 14.91 -5.08
C ILE A 234 27.58 14.35 -4.09
N LYS A 235 26.62 15.16 -3.71
CA LYS A 235 25.44 14.75 -2.93
C LYS A 235 24.35 14.37 -3.89
N TRP A 236 24.21 13.08 -4.13
CA TRP A 236 23.22 12.54 -5.05
C TRP A 236 21.80 12.65 -4.50
N ILE A 237 20.88 12.99 -5.37
CA ILE A 237 19.44 13.12 -5.08
C ILE A 237 18.70 12.26 -6.08
N GLY A 238 17.76 11.45 -5.60
CA GLY A 238 16.87 10.69 -6.45
C GLY A 238 15.41 10.87 -6.06
N HIS A 239 14.50 10.31 -6.84
CA HIS A 239 13.08 10.25 -6.50
C HIS A 239 12.66 8.80 -6.29
N ASN A 240 12.40 8.38 -5.05
CA ASN A 240 12.23 6.97 -4.66
C ASN A 240 13.52 6.14 -4.89
N ALA A 241 14.64 6.82 -5.02
CA ALA A 241 15.91 6.21 -5.38
C ALA A 241 16.62 5.55 -4.20
N GLY A 242 16.23 5.87 -2.97
CA GLY A 242 16.82 5.28 -1.76
C GLY A 242 16.63 3.77 -1.65
N LYS A 243 15.70 3.22 -2.39
CA LYS A 243 15.41 1.78 -2.43
C LYS A 243 15.72 1.17 -3.79
N TYR A 244 14.94 1.51 -4.83
CA TYR A 244 15.03 0.83 -6.12
C TYR A 244 16.34 1.16 -6.85
N ASP A 245 16.56 2.41 -7.24
CA ASP A 245 17.72 2.82 -8.02
C ASP A 245 19.04 2.55 -7.29
N ARG A 246 19.05 2.73 -5.96
CA ARG A 246 20.19 2.38 -5.13
C ARG A 246 20.54 0.90 -5.26
N MET A 247 19.57 -0.02 -5.08
CA MET A 247 19.83 -1.45 -5.20
C MET A 247 20.25 -1.84 -6.61
N VAL A 248 19.65 -1.24 -7.64
CA VAL A 248 20.07 -1.42 -9.05
C VAL A 248 21.51 -1.02 -9.24
N MET A 249 21.93 0.14 -8.72
CA MET A 249 23.30 0.62 -8.82
C MET A 249 24.28 -0.25 -8.01
N GLU A 250 23.92 -0.67 -6.80
CA GLU A 250 24.70 -1.60 -5.99
C GLU A 250 24.99 -2.90 -6.74
N GLU A 251 23.98 -3.48 -7.38
CA GLU A 251 24.14 -4.70 -8.18
C GLU A 251 24.90 -4.45 -9.48
N ALA A 252 24.70 -3.30 -10.12
CA ALA A 252 25.44 -2.92 -11.32
C ALA A 252 26.93 -2.72 -11.03
N PHE A 253 27.30 -2.08 -9.93
CA PHE A 253 28.69 -1.96 -9.49
C PHE A 253 29.29 -3.32 -9.16
N PHE A 254 28.60 -4.16 -8.40
CA PHE A 254 29.04 -5.50 -8.07
C PHE A 254 29.36 -6.35 -9.31
N ARG A 255 28.55 -6.21 -10.36
CA ARG A 255 28.68 -6.96 -11.61
C ARG A 255 29.52 -6.28 -12.69
N ASN A 256 30.03 -5.07 -12.47
CA ASN A 256 30.63 -4.20 -13.50
C ASN A 256 29.72 -4.09 -14.74
N GLY A 257 28.40 -3.91 -14.55
CA GLY A 257 27.41 -3.79 -15.59
C GLY A 257 27.09 -5.06 -16.37
N ARG A 258 27.69 -6.20 -16.03
CA ARG A 258 27.33 -7.50 -16.66
C ARG A 258 25.88 -7.88 -16.34
N GLU A 259 25.32 -8.74 -17.18
CA GLU A 259 23.99 -9.27 -16.94
C GLU A 259 23.90 -10.12 -15.67
N THR A 260 22.74 -10.10 -15.05
CA THR A 260 22.43 -10.92 -13.88
C THR A 260 22.46 -12.40 -14.22
N THR A 261 23.17 -13.18 -13.44
CA THR A 261 23.24 -14.65 -13.55
C THR A 261 22.66 -15.33 -12.31
N LEU A 262 22.37 -16.62 -12.38
CA LEU A 262 21.95 -17.40 -11.20
C LEU A 262 22.98 -17.41 -10.08
N SER A 263 24.28 -17.38 -10.43
CA SER A 263 25.33 -17.30 -9.43
C SER A 263 25.30 -15.98 -8.66
N ASP A 264 24.83 -14.89 -9.26
CA ASP A 264 24.67 -13.62 -8.56
C ASP A 264 23.57 -13.68 -7.50
N VAL A 265 22.53 -14.49 -7.72
CA VAL A 265 21.45 -14.70 -6.74
C VAL A 265 21.96 -15.33 -5.44
N SER A 266 22.92 -16.26 -5.52
CA SER A 266 23.56 -16.86 -4.33
C SER A 266 24.44 -15.87 -3.56
N ARG A 267 24.82 -14.77 -4.19
CA ARG A 267 25.73 -13.74 -3.66
C ARG A 267 25.01 -12.43 -3.27
N LEU A 268 23.68 -12.40 -3.24
CA LEU A 268 22.88 -11.19 -2.95
C LEU A 268 23.16 -10.58 -1.56
N LEU A 269 23.66 -11.37 -0.63
CA LEU A 269 23.99 -10.94 0.74
C LEU A 269 25.47 -10.58 0.94
N GLU A 270 26.31 -10.70 -0.09
CA GLU A 270 27.65 -10.18 -0.03
C GLU A 270 27.63 -8.64 0.07
N PRO A 271 28.61 -8.03 0.72
CA PRO A 271 28.74 -6.57 0.82
C PRO A 271 28.71 -5.90 -0.55
N ARG A 272 27.99 -4.78 -0.65
CA ARG A 272 27.86 -3.97 -1.86
C ARG A 272 28.41 -2.57 -1.64
N GLU A 273 29.02 -2.03 -2.68
CA GLU A 273 29.35 -0.62 -2.75
C GLU A 273 28.08 0.19 -2.96
N THR A 274 27.75 1.04 -2.00
CA THR A 274 26.48 1.77 -1.97
C THR A 274 26.67 3.22 -2.42
N PRO A 275 25.92 3.69 -3.43
CA PRO A 275 25.87 5.09 -3.82
C PRO A 275 25.52 6.03 -2.66
N ARG A 276 26.17 7.17 -2.60
CA ARG A 276 25.96 8.18 -1.54
C ARG A 276 24.70 9.00 -1.81
N LEU A 277 23.53 8.45 -1.57
CA LEU A 277 22.26 9.19 -1.66
C LEU A 277 22.15 10.16 -0.48
N ALA A 278 22.12 11.46 -0.77
CA ALA A 278 21.99 12.51 0.25
C ALA A 278 20.52 12.80 0.58
N VAL A 279 19.64 12.78 -0.42
CA VAL A 279 18.24 13.14 -0.28
C VAL A 279 17.38 12.33 -1.26
N ASP A 280 16.21 11.92 -0.81
CA ASP A 280 15.15 11.37 -1.67
C ASP A 280 13.99 12.35 -1.74
N SER A 281 13.69 12.87 -2.94
CA SER A 281 12.64 13.87 -3.13
C SER A 281 11.23 13.34 -2.87
N LEU A 282 11.00 12.03 -3.00
CA LEU A 282 9.75 11.41 -2.59
C LEU A 282 9.55 11.56 -1.07
N LEU A 283 10.60 11.29 -0.28
CA LEU A 283 10.55 11.47 1.18
C LEU A 283 10.39 12.94 1.58
N LEU A 284 11.09 13.86 0.90
CA LEU A 284 10.88 15.30 1.11
C LEU A 284 9.42 15.69 0.90
N HIS A 285 8.83 15.27 -0.22
CA HIS A 285 7.44 15.60 -0.51
C HIS A 285 6.47 14.95 0.48
N ARG A 286 6.77 13.72 0.90
CA ARG A 286 5.97 13.03 1.89
C ARG A 286 5.96 13.74 3.25
N VAL A 287 7.10 14.24 3.68
CA VAL A 287 7.23 14.99 4.93
C VAL A 287 6.60 16.38 4.79
N ALA A 288 6.75 17.01 3.62
CA ALA A 288 6.14 18.30 3.32
C ALA A 288 4.60 18.23 3.25
N ASP A 289 4.06 17.25 2.54
CA ASP A 289 2.62 17.10 2.24
C ASP A 289 2.18 15.63 2.29
N PRO A 290 2.07 15.03 3.49
CA PRO A 290 1.92 13.58 3.69
C PRO A 290 0.63 12.98 3.10
N GLU A 291 -0.38 13.79 2.83
CA GLU A 291 -1.67 13.34 2.29
C GLU A 291 -1.79 13.44 0.77
N LEU A 292 -0.78 14.01 0.10
CA LEU A 292 -0.77 14.14 -1.36
C LEU A 292 -0.08 12.93 -2.02
N PRO A 293 -0.33 12.66 -3.32
CA PRO A 293 0.43 11.67 -4.07
C PRO A 293 1.89 12.07 -4.22
N HIS A 294 2.80 11.11 -4.07
CA HIS A 294 4.24 11.37 -4.07
C HIS A 294 4.95 10.96 -5.35
N SER A 295 4.23 10.55 -6.41
CA SER A 295 4.87 10.24 -7.69
C SER A 295 5.51 11.47 -8.32
N LEU A 296 6.66 11.31 -8.99
CA LEU A 296 7.35 12.43 -9.64
C LEU A 296 6.46 13.18 -10.65
N GLY A 297 5.59 12.47 -11.35
CA GLY A 297 4.60 13.07 -12.24
C GLY A 297 3.67 14.05 -11.52
N PHE A 298 3.17 13.68 -10.33
CA PHE A 298 2.35 14.58 -9.52
C PHE A 298 3.18 15.74 -8.95
N VAL A 299 4.33 15.44 -8.37
CA VAL A 299 5.19 16.44 -7.72
C VAL A 299 5.72 17.44 -8.74
N GLY A 300 6.21 16.98 -9.89
CA GLY A 300 6.63 17.84 -11.00
C GLY A 300 5.50 18.70 -11.53
N GLY A 301 4.34 18.10 -11.79
CA GLY A 301 3.15 18.85 -12.21
C GLY A 301 2.64 19.84 -11.16
N TYR A 302 2.95 19.66 -9.89
CA TYR A 302 2.56 20.59 -8.83
C TYR A 302 3.57 21.72 -8.62
N TYR A 303 4.88 21.42 -8.63
CA TYR A 303 5.94 22.39 -8.27
C TYR A 303 6.63 23.06 -9.45
N THR A 304 6.50 22.55 -10.68
CA THR A 304 7.14 23.08 -11.88
C THR A 304 6.14 23.41 -12.97
N ASP A 305 6.56 24.09 -14.02
CA ASP A 305 5.78 24.35 -15.24
C ASP A 305 6.08 23.32 -16.36
N VAL A 306 6.55 22.14 -16.01
CA VAL A 306 6.91 21.09 -16.96
C VAL A 306 5.70 20.65 -17.80
N HIS A 307 5.95 20.40 -19.08
CA HIS A 307 4.99 19.73 -19.95
C HIS A 307 4.79 18.27 -19.48
N ASN A 308 3.70 17.65 -19.90
CA ASN A 308 3.34 16.32 -19.45
C ASN A 308 4.23 15.22 -20.06
N TRP A 309 5.48 15.15 -19.64
CA TRP A 309 6.41 14.10 -20.08
C TRP A 309 5.98 12.68 -19.65
N LYS A 310 5.14 12.56 -18.61
CA LYS A 310 4.58 11.28 -18.16
C LYS A 310 3.42 10.79 -19.04
N ALA A 311 2.95 11.61 -20.00
CA ALA A 311 1.98 11.16 -20.99
C ALA A 311 2.52 10.01 -21.83
N ASP A 312 3.81 10.02 -22.11
CA ASP A 312 4.50 9.01 -22.90
C ASP A 312 4.89 7.77 -22.09
N HIS A 313 4.60 7.73 -20.78
CA HIS A 313 4.99 6.64 -19.89
C HIS A 313 4.51 5.26 -20.37
N THR A 314 3.32 5.16 -20.96
CA THR A 314 2.85 3.90 -21.56
C THR A 314 3.62 3.57 -22.85
N ALA A 315 4.21 4.55 -23.48
CA ALA A 315 5.07 4.38 -24.65
C ALA A 315 6.48 3.93 -24.28
N VAL A 316 7.02 4.41 -23.17
CA VAL A 316 8.39 4.10 -22.68
C VAL A 316 8.58 2.62 -22.37
N MET A 317 7.54 1.95 -21.92
CA MET A 317 7.62 0.50 -21.68
C MET A 317 7.80 -0.35 -22.96
N ALA A 318 7.82 0.27 -24.14
CA ALA A 318 7.68 -0.49 -25.37
C ALA A 318 8.45 -0.03 -26.62
N ARG A 319 9.09 1.15 -26.72
CA ARG A 319 9.31 1.62 -28.08
C ARG A 319 10.75 1.92 -28.50
N THR A 320 11.32 3.03 -28.14
CA THR A 320 12.62 3.41 -28.71
C THR A 320 13.61 3.89 -27.65
N ASP A 321 14.88 3.74 -27.95
CA ASP A 321 15.97 4.25 -27.12
C ASP A 321 15.82 5.78 -26.93
N ALA A 322 15.47 6.51 -27.98
CA ALA A 322 15.32 7.97 -27.93
C ALA A 322 14.19 8.42 -26.99
N GLU A 323 13.06 7.72 -27.00
CA GLU A 323 11.94 7.98 -26.06
C GLU A 323 12.35 7.71 -24.62
N LEU A 324 13.05 6.59 -24.34
CA LEU A 324 13.57 6.26 -23.02
C LEU A 324 14.55 7.31 -22.52
N TRP A 325 15.47 7.74 -23.35
CA TRP A 325 16.49 8.74 -22.98
C TRP A 325 15.87 10.11 -22.70
N ARG A 326 14.94 10.57 -23.54
CA ARG A 326 14.20 11.80 -23.27
C ARG A 326 13.43 11.72 -21.95
N TYR A 327 12.75 10.61 -21.71
CA TYR A 327 11.98 10.37 -20.50
C TYR A 327 12.86 10.42 -19.24
N GLY A 328 13.92 9.64 -19.16
CA GLY A 328 14.84 9.63 -18.03
C GLY A 328 15.56 10.96 -17.84
N GLY A 329 15.94 11.63 -18.94
CA GLY A 329 16.53 12.97 -18.87
C GLY A 329 15.61 14.01 -18.24
N LEU A 330 14.32 13.96 -18.57
CA LEU A 330 13.31 14.83 -17.95
C LEU A 330 13.02 14.45 -16.50
N ASP A 331 13.06 13.17 -16.13
CA ASP A 331 12.91 12.74 -14.74
C ASP A 331 13.98 13.37 -13.85
N VAL A 332 15.24 13.36 -14.28
CA VAL A 332 16.35 13.99 -13.57
C VAL A 332 16.17 15.52 -13.46
N ALA A 333 15.85 16.19 -14.56
CA ALA A 333 15.72 17.64 -14.56
C ALA A 333 14.51 18.14 -13.76
N VAL A 334 13.36 17.45 -13.84
CA VAL A 334 12.18 17.76 -13.02
C VAL A 334 12.51 17.52 -11.55
N ASN A 335 13.14 16.40 -11.23
CA ASN A 335 13.55 16.10 -9.85
C ASN A 335 14.45 17.22 -9.30
N ALA A 336 15.43 17.68 -10.06
CA ALA A 336 16.31 18.77 -9.63
C ALA A 336 15.56 20.09 -9.37
N ARG A 337 14.49 20.38 -10.13
CA ARG A 337 13.70 21.60 -9.98
C ARG A 337 12.69 21.55 -8.82
N VAL A 338 12.25 20.36 -8.41
CA VAL A 338 11.30 20.23 -7.28
C VAL A 338 12.00 20.29 -5.91
N ILE A 339 13.31 20.03 -5.83
CA ILE A 339 14.04 20.01 -4.58
C ILE A 339 14.01 21.34 -3.81
N PRO A 340 14.33 22.50 -4.42
CA PRO A 340 14.35 23.76 -3.67
C PRO A 340 13.01 24.09 -3.00
N PRO A 341 11.84 24.09 -3.70
CA PRO A 341 10.57 24.38 -3.06
C PRO A 341 10.15 23.33 -2.03
N LEU A 342 10.53 22.04 -2.20
CA LEU A 342 10.26 21.01 -1.22
C LEU A 342 11.09 21.19 0.06
N ALA A 343 12.39 21.47 -0.09
CA ALA A 343 13.27 21.71 1.05
C ALA A 343 12.83 22.93 1.86
N GLU A 344 12.40 24.01 1.19
CA GLU A 344 11.81 25.17 1.86
C GLU A 344 10.59 24.77 2.67
N ARG A 345 9.65 24.03 2.07
CA ARG A 345 8.42 23.63 2.74
C ARG A 345 8.66 22.70 3.95
N VAL A 346 9.65 21.81 3.87
CA VAL A 346 10.07 20.97 5.01
C VAL A 346 10.65 21.84 6.13
N ARG A 347 11.40 22.89 5.78
CA ARG A 347 11.98 23.85 6.73
C ARG A 347 10.91 24.69 7.40
N GLU A 348 9.97 25.24 6.62
CA GLU A 348 8.82 26.00 7.14
C GLU A 348 8.00 25.20 8.14
N LYS A 349 7.80 23.89 7.88
CA LYS A 349 7.09 22.97 8.76
C LYS A 349 7.95 22.39 9.89
N GLN A 350 9.23 22.72 9.96
CA GLN A 350 10.19 22.22 10.96
C GLN A 350 10.29 20.68 11.01
N GLN A 351 10.22 20.03 9.84
CA GLN A 351 10.17 18.57 9.75
C GLN A 351 11.52 17.92 9.36
N GLY A 352 12.64 18.60 9.56
CA GLY A 352 13.97 18.08 9.20
C GLY A 352 14.34 16.79 9.91
N SER A 353 14.09 16.69 11.21
CA SER A 353 14.37 15.47 12.01
C SER A 353 13.53 14.27 11.55
N VAL A 354 12.29 14.50 11.16
CA VAL A 354 11.42 13.45 10.61
C VAL A 354 11.98 12.93 9.28
N MET A 355 12.47 13.84 8.44
CA MET A 355 13.11 13.48 7.18
C MET A 355 14.37 12.60 7.38
N GLU A 356 15.17 12.91 8.40
CA GLU A 356 16.35 12.10 8.74
C GLU A 356 15.98 10.69 9.19
N TRP A 357 14.95 10.55 10.02
CA TRP A 357 14.45 9.24 10.44
C TRP A 357 13.88 8.44 9.26
N ASP A 358 13.10 9.07 8.37
CA ASP A 358 12.57 8.41 7.20
C ASP A 358 13.68 7.93 6.25
N ALA A 359 14.75 8.71 6.07
CA ALA A 359 15.92 8.31 5.29
C ALA A 359 16.67 7.12 5.91
N LYS A 360 16.84 7.10 7.23
CA LYS A 360 17.42 5.94 7.94
C LYS A 360 16.55 4.68 7.76
N MET A 361 15.22 4.83 7.84
CA MET A 361 14.31 3.72 7.67
C MET A 361 14.32 3.12 6.27
N VAL A 362 14.61 3.90 5.22
CA VAL A 362 14.80 3.34 3.87
C VAL A 362 15.97 2.35 3.84
N ASN A 363 17.07 2.64 4.52
CA ASN A 363 18.21 1.71 4.61
C ASN A 363 17.81 0.38 5.28
N VAL A 364 17.04 0.46 6.34
CA VAL A 364 16.50 -0.74 7.03
C VAL A 364 15.60 -1.53 6.10
N CYS A 365 14.72 -0.85 5.34
CA CYS A 365 13.85 -1.49 4.35
C CYS A 365 14.64 -2.25 3.27
N VAL A 366 15.78 -1.72 2.82
CA VAL A 366 16.68 -2.41 1.87
C VAL A 366 17.29 -3.65 2.51
N GLY A 367 17.75 -3.58 3.75
CA GLY A 367 18.28 -4.73 4.49
C GLY A 367 17.25 -5.85 4.64
N MET A 368 16.04 -5.52 5.12
CA MET A 368 14.94 -6.49 5.23
C MET A 368 14.54 -7.11 3.88
N HIS A 369 14.55 -6.32 2.80
CA HIS A 369 14.28 -6.85 1.46
C HIS A 369 15.36 -7.83 1.00
N ARG A 370 16.66 -7.52 1.23
CA ARG A 370 17.77 -8.41 0.86
C ARG A 370 17.74 -9.73 1.63
N ILE A 371 17.51 -9.69 2.93
CA ILE A 371 17.39 -10.90 3.76
C ILE A 371 16.18 -11.72 3.29
N GLY A 372 14.99 -11.11 3.20
CA GLY A 372 13.74 -11.85 2.98
C GLY A 372 13.45 -12.85 4.12
N ILE A 373 12.52 -13.79 3.89
CA ILE A 373 12.16 -14.83 4.86
C ILE A 373 12.06 -16.19 4.16
N ARG A 374 12.65 -17.22 4.74
CA ARG A 374 12.64 -18.56 4.15
C ARG A 374 11.27 -19.21 4.29
N VAL A 375 10.85 -19.92 3.23
CA VAL A 375 9.52 -20.54 3.10
C VAL A 375 9.67 -22.07 3.13
N ASP A 376 8.98 -22.71 4.04
CA ASP A 376 8.84 -24.17 4.10
C ASP A 376 7.83 -24.66 3.05
N GLN A 377 8.31 -25.21 1.95
CA GLN A 377 7.48 -25.70 0.86
C GLN A 377 6.59 -26.89 1.26
N GLN A 378 7.01 -27.69 2.24
CA GLN A 378 6.19 -28.79 2.74
C GLN A 378 4.96 -28.22 3.49
N LYS A 379 5.19 -27.29 4.41
CA LYS A 379 4.10 -26.60 5.13
C LYS A 379 3.16 -25.85 4.21
N VAL A 380 3.69 -25.18 3.18
CA VAL A 380 2.87 -24.51 2.17
C VAL A 380 1.94 -25.51 1.45
N ARG A 381 2.45 -26.70 1.04
CA ARG A 381 1.63 -27.74 0.41
C ARG A 381 0.58 -28.32 1.38
N GLU A 382 0.94 -28.56 2.65
CA GLU A 382 0.02 -29.01 3.70
C GLU A 382 -1.14 -28.02 3.89
N HIS A 383 -0.82 -26.73 4.04
CA HIS A 383 -1.83 -25.67 4.16
C HIS A 383 -2.68 -25.52 2.90
N ASN A 384 -2.08 -25.62 1.70
CA ASN A 384 -2.83 -25.54 0.45
C ASN A 384 -3.85 -26.67 0.34
N LYS A 385 -3.44 -27.91 0.63
CA LYS A 385 -4.32 -29.08 0.66
C LYS A 385 -5.45 -28.91 1.67
N ARG A 386 -5.12 -28.60 2.92
CA ARG A 386 -6.10 -28.39 3.99
C ARG A 386 -7.12 -27.30 3.66
N LEU A 387 -6.69 -26.17 3.13
CA LEU A 387 -7.58 -25.06 2.78
C LEU A 387 -8.45 -25.40 1.56
N LEU A 388 -7.92 -26.16 0.59
CA LEU A 388 -8.71 -26.65 -0.53
C LEU A 388 -9.80 -27.62 -0.09
N GLU A 389 -9.46 -28.60 0.75
CA GLU A 389 -10.42 -29.55 1.35
C GLU A 389 -11.49 -28.79 2.17
N THR A 390 -11.09 -27.72 2.85
CA THR A 390 -12.02 -26.85 3.59
C THR A 390 -12.95 -26.08 2.65
N GLU A 391 -12.43 -25.56 1.51
CA GLU A 391 -13.26 -24.90 0.48
C GLU A 391 -14.31 -25.87 -0.06
N ASP A 392 -13.87 -27.07 -0.46
CA ASP A 392 -14.76 -28.08 -1.08
C ASP A 392 -15.81 -28.57 -0.06
N MET A 393 -15.43 -28.84 1.18
CA MET A 393 -16.35 -29.23 2.25
C MET A 393 -17.46 -28.19 2.47
N TYR A 394 -17.13 -26.92 2.52
CA TYR A 394 -18.14 -25.87 2.72
C TYR A 394 -18.93 -25.59 1.44
N GLU A 395 -18.35 -25.76 0.28
CA GLU A 395 -19.09 -25.71 -0.99
C GLU A 395 -20.16 -26.81 -1.06
N ASP A 396 -19.79 -28.03 -0.72
CA ASP A 396 -20.72 -29.17 -0.64
C ASP A 396 -21.81 -28.93 0.43
N LEU A 397 -21.44 -28.38 1.59
CA LEU A 397 -22.40 -28.03 2.63
C LEU A 397 -23.42 -26.98 2.15
N VAL A 398 -22.99 -25.95 1.42
CA VAL A 398 -23.90 -24.96 0.80
C VAL A 398 -24.87 -25.68 -0.13
N MET A 399 -24.39 -26.56 -1.00
CA MET A 399 -25.24 -27.27 -1.96
C MET A 399 -26.22 -28.21 -1.25
N GLN A 400 -25.79 -28.96 -0.26
CA GLN A 400 -26.65 -29.84 0.54
C GLN A 400 -27.76 -29.05 1.27
N ARG A 401 -27.41 -27.90 1.88
CA ARG A 401 -28.37 -27.05 2.58
C ARG A 401 -29.37 -26.42 1.63
N LEU A 402 -28.96 -25.98 0.45
CA LEU A 402 -29.88 -25.48 -0.58
C LEU A 402 -30.84 -26.57 -1.06
N VAL A 403 -30.41 -27.82 -1.20
CA VAL A 403 -31.25 -28.97 -1.50
C VAL A 403 -32.26 -29.20 -0.37
N SER A 404 -31.81 -29.24 0.88
CA SER A 404 -32.69 -29.47 2.04
C SER A 404 -33.72 -28.37 2.26
N MET A 405 -33.43 -27.14 1.86
CA MET A 405 -34.40 -26.02 1.87
C MET A 405 -35.46 -26.14 0.77
N GLY A 406 -35.23 -26.96 -0.26
CA GLY A 406 -36.19 -27.16 -1.36
C GLY A 406 -36.64 -25.85 -2.00
N ARG A 407 -37.96 -25.60 -2.06
CA ARG A 407 -38.51 -24.37 -2.64
C ARG A 407 -38.12 -23.10 -1.87
N LEU A 408 -37.83 -23.19 -0.58
CA LEU A 408 -37.40 -22.05 0.25
C LEU A 408 -36.00 -21.54 -0.17
N ALA A 409 -35.19 -22.38 -0.81
CA ALA A 409 -33.88 -21.95 -1.35
C ALA A 409 -34.02 -20.94 -2.50
N GLN A 410 -35.14 -20.96 -3.22
CA GLN A 410 -35.41 -20.09 -4.38
C GLN A 410 -34.32 -20.16 -5.48
N VAL A 411 -33.60 -21.28 -5.57
CA VAL A 411 -32.62 -21.54 -6.62
C VAL A 411 -33.17 -22.55 -7.63
N GLY A 412 -32.73 -22.44 -8.89
CA GLY A 412 -33.01 -23.45 -9.90
C GLY A 412 -32.21 -24.71 -9.66
N TYR A 413 -32.53 -25.79 -10.39
CA TYR A 413 -31.82 -27.06 -10.33
C TYR A 413 -31.42 -27.52 -11.74
N TYR A 414 -30.31 -28.21 -11.87
CA TYR A 414 -29.95 -28.83 -13.13
C TYR A 414 -30.95 -29.95 -13.50
N THR A 415 -31.52 -29.84 -14.70
CA THR A 415 -32.52 -30.82 -15.20
C THR A 415 -31.92 -31.96 -16.00
N LYS A 416 -30.67 -31.79 -16.48
CA LYS A 416 -29.96 -32.77 -17.34
C LYS A 416 -28.47 -32.86 -16.97
N GLY A 417 -27.82 -33.91 -17.44
CA GLY A 417 -26.36 -34.14 -17.30
C GLY A 417 -25.92 -34.62 -15.92
N PRO A 418 -24.60 -34.72 -15.67
CA PRO A 418 -24.02 -35.29 -14.44
C PRO A 418 -24.43 -34.55 -13.16
N LYS A 419 -24.84 -33.28 -13.27
CA LYS A 419 -25.28 -32.46 -12.15
C LYS A 419 -26.83 -32.42 -11.96
N LYS A 420 -27.55 -33.31 -12.64
CA LYS A 420 -29.04 -33.37 -12.51
C LYS A 420 -29.46 -33.45 -11.03
N GLY A 421 -30.35 -32.59 -10.63
CA GLY A 421 -30.84 -32.50 -9.27
C GLY A 421 -30.01 -31.66 -8.30
N GLN A 422 -28.81 -31.19 -8.72
CA GLN A 422 -28.06 -30.23 -7.93
C GLN A 422 -28.58 -28.81 -8.11
N PRO A 423 -28.44 -27.93 -7.11
CA PRO A 423 -28.78 -26.53 -7.22
C PRO A 423 -27.98 -25.81 -8.32
N LEU A 424 -28.66 -24.99 -9.10
CA LEU A 424 -28.04 -24.11 -10.11
C LEU A 424 -27.47 -22.88 -9.41
N PHE A 425 -26.46 -23.10 -8.59
CA PHE A 425 -25.84 -22.08 -7.77
C PHE A 425 -24.33 -22.32 -7.70
N ASN A 426 -23.55 -21.24 -7.74
CA ASN A 426 -22.10 -21.28 -7.56
C ASN A 426 -21.72 -20.44 -6.33
N PRO A 427 -21.37 -21.07 -5.19
CA PRO A 427 -20.99 -20.36 -3.96
C PRO A 427 -19.68 -19.56 -4.08
N ARG A 428 -18.94 -19.69 -5.19
CA ARG A 428 -17.77 -18.87 -5.52
C ARG A 428 -18.12 -17.58 -6.26
N SER A 429 -19.35 -17.46 -6.78
CA SER A 429 -19.81 -16.29 -7.55
C SER A 429 -20.39 -15.21 -6.64
N GLY A 430 -19.68 -14.09 -6.48
CA GLY A 430 -20.20 -12.94 -5.73
C GLY A 430 -21.53 -12.40 -6.29
N GLU A 431 -21.72 -12.47 -7.61
CA GLU A 431 -22.97 -12.06 -8.28
C GLU A 431 -24.14 -12.98 -7.92
N GLN A 432 -23.91 -14.31 -7.94
CA GLN A 432 -24.96 -15.26 -7.57
C GLN A 432 -25.27 -15.24 -6.06
N ILE A 433 -24.28 -15.02 -5.23
CA ILE A 433 -24.48 -14.81 -3.79
C ILE A 433 -25.32 -13.54 -3.57
N ALA A 434 -24.99 -12.44 -4.23
CA ALA A 434 -25.75 -11.19 -4.13
C ALA A 434 -27.19 -11.36 -4.61
N ASP A 435 -27.40 -12.09 -5.72
CA ASP A 435 -28.73 -12.41 -6.24
C ASP A 435 -29.54 -13.24 -5.25
N LEU A 436 -28.92 -14.26 -4.65
CA LEU A 436 -29.58 -15.10 -3.64
C LEU A 436 -30.00 -14.29 -2.43
N LEU A 437 -29.08 -13.49 -1.88
CA LEU A 437 -29.32 -12.75 -0.63
C LEU A 437 -30.33 -11.60 -0.83
N PHE A 438 -30.16 -10.79 -1.87
CA PHE A 438 -30.87 -9.52 -2.02
C PHE A 438 -32.12 -9.60 -2.91
N ASN A 439 -32.13 -10.49 -3.90
CA ASN A 439 -33.26 -10.58 -4.84
C ASN A 439 -34.19 -11.77 -4.56
N LYS A 440 -33.62 -12.91 -4.13
CA LYS A 440 -34.39 -14.13 -3.90
C LYS A 440 -34.86 -14.27 -2.45
N TRP A 441 -33.92 -14.01 -1.50
CA TRP A 441 -34.27 -14.07 -0.07
C TRP A 441 -34.76 -12.75 0.51
N ASP A 442 -34.69 -11.68 -0.27
CA ASP A 442 -35.12 -10.32 0.10
C ASP A 442 -34.54 -9.86 1.45
N LEU A 443 -33.27 -10.22 1.69
CA LEU A 443 -32.57 -9.82 2.89
C LEU A 443 -32.15 -8.35 2.81
N PRO A 444 -32.01 -7.66 3.96
CA PRO A 444 -31.59 -6.26 4.00
C PRO A 444 -30.32 -6.02 3.18
N THR A 445 -30.33 -4.93 2.41
CA THR A 445 -29.16 -4.57 1.59
C THR A 445 -27.99 -4.07 2.45
N PRO A 446 -26.78 -3.99 1.93
CA PRO A 446 -25.66 -3.36 2.66
C PRO A 446 -25.97 -1.93 3.10
N GLU A 447 -26.77 -1.19 2.32
CA GLU A 447 -27.28 0.13 2.67
C GLU A 447 -28.18 0.10 3.92
N ASP A 448 -29.12 -0.86 3.97
CA ASP A 448 -30.04 -1.04 5.11
C ASP A 448 -29.29 -1.46 6.38
N LEU A 449 -28.20 -2.21 6.22
CA LEU A 449 -27.29 -2.63 7.30
C LEU A 449 -26.31 -1.52 7.70
N LYS A 450 -26.33 -0.37 7.01
CA LYS A 450 -25.41 0.78 7.21
C LYS A 450 -23.95 0.35 7.11
N GLU A 451 -23.65 -0.53 6.14
CA GLU A 451 -22.29 -0.98 5.88
C GLU A 451 -21.49 0.08 5.09
N LYS A 452 -20.17 0.13 5.33
CA LYS A 452 -19.28 1.06 4.61
C LYS A 452 -19.08 0.64 3.15
N GLU A 453 -18.97 -0.66 2.91
CA GLU A 453 -18.78 -1.24 1.58
C GLU A 453 -20.14 -1.67 1.01
N ILE A 454 -20.73 -0.83 0.19
CA ILE A 454 -22.05 -1.06 -0.40
C ILE A 454 -21.93 -1.78 -1.75
N TYR A 455 -20.97 -1.36 -2.56
CA TYR A 455 -20.72 -1.89 -3.91
C TYR A 455 -19.29 -2.31 -4.10
N THR A 456 -19.08 -3.33 -4.90
CA THR A 456 -17.75 -3.74 -5.39
C THR A 456 -17.22 -2.70 -6.40
N GLU A 457 -15.94 -2.78 -6.73
CA GLU A 457 -15.34 -1.94 -7.78
C GLU A 457 -16.05 -2.08 -9.14
N THR A 458 -16.65 -3.24 -9.40
CA THR A 458 -17.41 -3.53 -10.62
C THR A 458 -18.87 -3.05 -10.54
N GLY A 459 -19.29 -2.46 -9.42
CA GLY A 459 -20.63 -1.91 -9.22
C GLY A 459 -21.71 -2.92 -8.80
N ALA A 460 -21.36 -4.18 -8.55
CA ALA A 460 -22.27 -5.14 -7.93
C ALA A 460 -22.39 -4.86 -6.43
N ARG A 461 -23.53 -5.22 -5.82
CA ARG A 461 -23.67 -5.15 -4.35
C ARG A 461 -22.65 -6.04 -3.69
N ALA A 462 -21.99 -5.51 -2.66
CA ALA A 462 -20.95 -6.21 -1.95
C ALA A 462 -21.51 -7.38 -1.14
N THR A 463 -20.76 -8.47 -1.09
CA THR A 463 -21.00 -9.65 -0.24
C THR A 463 -19.74 -9.98 0.55
N SER A 464 -19.16 -8.93 1.17
CA SER A 464 -17.93 -9.07 1.98
C SER A 464 -18.20 -9.89 3.25
N ASP A 465 -17.15 -10.36 3.88
CA ASP A 465 -17.23 -11.10 5.15
C ASP A 465 -17.96 -10.30 6.24
N ALA A 466 -17.80 -8.96 6.25
CA ALA A 466 -18.52 -8.08 7.17
C ALA A 466 -20.04 -8.12 6.97
N ILE A 467 -20.50 -8.13 5.71
CA ILE A 467 -21.91 -8.22 5.36
C ILE A 467 -22.49 -9.60 5.72
N LEU A 468 -21.75 -10.66 5.38
CA LEU A 468 -22.19 -12.02 5.71
C LEU A 468 -22.30 -12.21 7.23
N ARG A 469 -21.36 -11.68 8.02
CA ARG A 469 -21.43 -11.67 9.50
C ARG A 469 -22.63 -10.84 10.02
N ALA A 470 -22.96 -9.75 9.37
CA ALA A 470 -24.13 -8.97 9.74
C ALA A 470 -25.43 -9.79 9.67
N TYR A 471 -25.57 -10.60 8.62
CA TYR A 471 -26.74 -11.50 8.50
C TYR A 471 -26.77 -12.60 9.56
N LEU A 472 -25.61 -13.14 9.93
CA LEU A 472 -25.56 -14.14 11.01
C LEU A 472 -26.06 -13.58 12.35
N ALA A 473 -25.89 -12.28 12.57
CA ALA A 473 -26.37 -11.55 13.74
C ALA A 473 -27.79 -10.99 13.60
N ASP A 474 -28.39 -11.00 12.40
CA ASP A 474 -29.68 -10.40 12.14
C ASP A 474 -30.85 -11.38 12.44
N ASN A 475 -31.83 -10.94 13.25
CA ASN A 475 -32.96 -11.77 13.63
C ASN A 475 -33.96 -12.00 12.50
N ARG A 476 -33.92 -11.26 11.40
CA ARG A 476 -34.73 -11.46 10.21
C ARG A 476 -34.31 -12.65 9.36
N VAL A 477 -33.10 -13.15 9.57
CA VAL A 477 -32.51 -14.28 8.85
C VAL A 477 -32.92 -15.58 9.55
N SER A 478 -33.57 -16.50 8.82
CA SER A 478 -33.92 -17.82 9.36
C SER A 478 -32.69 -18.71 9.61
N ASP A 479 -32.84 -19.73 10.45
CA ASP A 479 -31.73 -20.61 10.78
C ASP A 479 -31.20 -21.36 9.55
N GLY A 480 -32.05 -21.82 8.64
CA GLY A 480 -31.60 -22.43 7.38
C GLY A 480 -30.82 -21.48 6.47
N GLN A 481 -31.25 -20.21 6.38
CA GLN A 481 -30.49 -19.18 5.66
C GLN A 481 -29.16 -18.89 6.32
N ARG A 482 -29.11 -18.84 7.67
CA ARG A 482 -27.87 -18.65 8.42
C ARG A 482 -26.84 -19.74 8.16
N GLU A 483 -27.29 -21.00 8.14
CA GLU A 483 -26.39 -22.13 7.86
C GLU A 483 -25.75 -22.02 6.47
N VAL A 484 -26.54 -21.64 5.44
CA VAL A 484 -26.03 -21.40 4.10
C VAL A 484 -25.09 -20.21 4.07
N ILE A 485 -25.45 -19.09 4.71
CA ILE A 485 -24.62 -17.88 4.77
C ILE A 485 -23.29 -18.14 5.48
N ASP A 486 -23.30 -18.88 6.61
CA ASP A 486 -22.08 -19.23 7.32
C ASP A 486 -21.19 -20.16 6.49
N ALA A 487 -21.77 -21.15 5.82
CA ALA A 487 -21.03 -22.03 4.93
C ALA A 487 -20.39 -21.27 3.75
N ILE A 488 -21.12 -20.36 3.10
CA ILE A 488 -20.59 -19.47 2.05
C ILE A 488 -19.45 -18.63 2.61
N ARG A 489 -19.59 -18.06 3.79
CA ARG A 489 -18.60 -17.23 4.44
C ARG A 489 -17.29 -17.99 4.72
N ARG A 490 -17.42 -19.20 5.29
CA ARG A 490 -16.27 -20.07 5.60
C ARG A 490 -15.56 -20.54 4.33
N CYS A 491 -16.31 -20.91 3.28
CA CYS A 491 -15.73 -21.21 1.97
C CYS A 491 -14.95 -20.01 1.42
N LYS A 492 -15.52 -18.81 1.44
CA LYS A 492 -14.84 -17.59 0.98
C LYS A 492 -13.59 -17.26 1.81
N ARG A 493 -13.62 -17.47 3.13
CA ARG A 493 -12.44 -17.26 4.01
C ARG A 493 -11.33 -18.24 3.70
N ALA A 494 -11.62 -19.53 3.58
CA ALA A 494 -10.63 -20.57 3.23
C ALA A 494 -10.00 -20.25 1.86
N ARG A 495 -10.82 -19.94 0.87
CA ARG A 495 -10.36 -19.55 -0.46
C ARG A 495 -9.49 -18.29 -0.44
N LYS A 496 -9.91 -17.24 0.29
CA LYS A 496 -9.12 -16.01 0.41
C LYS A 496 -7.78 -16.28 1.08
N ALA A 497 -7.75 -17.05 2.17
CA ALA A 497 -6.53 -17.43 2.87
C ALA A 497 -5.58 -18.20 1.92
N ARG A 498 -6.10 -19.19 1.21
CA ARG A 498 -5.34 -19.98 0.23
C ARG A 498 -4.82 -19.11 -0.92
N ALA A 499 -5.69 -18.35 -1.59
CA ALA A 499 -5.33 -17.56 -2.76
C ALA A 499 -4.39 -16.39 -2.44
N THR A 500 -4.49 -15.79 -1.23
CA THR A 500 -3.72 -14.62 -0.84
C THR A 500 -2.38 -14.99 -0.21
N PHE A 501 -2.36 -16.02 0.66
CA PHE A 501 -1.19 -16.28 1.51
C PHE A 501 -0.48 -17.60 1.21
N VAL A 502 -1.14 -18.59 0.61
CA VAL A 502 -0.56 -19.93 0.42
C VAL A 502 -0.18 -20.19 -1.04
N SER A 503 -1.16 -20.03 -1.96
CA SER A 503 -0.92 -20.31 -3.38
C SER A 503 0.22 -19.49 -4.01
N PRO A 504 0.45 -18.21 -3.64
CA PRO A 504 1.57 -17.45 -4.17
C PRO A 504 2.95 -17.97 -3.74
N LEU A 505 3.00 -18.79 -2.68
CA LEU A 505 4.25 -19.36 -2.16
C LEU A 505 4.55 -20.77 -2.72
N LEU A 506 3.60 -21.38 -3.44
CA LEU A 506 3.80 -22.70 -4.03
C LEU A 506 4.83 -22.63 -5.18
N VAL A 507 5.89 -23.39 -5.04
CA VAL A 507 6.83 -23.68 -6.13
C VAL A 507 6.38 -24.97 -6.82
N GLY A 508 6.09 -24.93 -8.12
CA GLY A 508 5.57 -26.06 -8.86
C GLY A 508 6.60 -27.19 -9.03
N GLU A 509 6.14 -28.45 -9.09
CA GLU A 509 6.98 -29.65 -9.22
C GLU A 509 7.76 -29.76 -10.55
N GLY A 510 7.62 -28.84 -11.47
CA GLY A 510 8.39 -28.75 -12.71
C GLY A 510 9.37 -27.58 -12.76
N HIS A 511 9.37 -26.72 -11.76
CA HIS A 511 10.35 -25.65 -11.61
C HIS A 511 11.41 -26.12 -10.61
N LEU A 512 12.26 -27.04 -11.04
CA LEU A 512 13.44 -27.45 -10.32
C LEU A 512 14.39 -26.25 -10.22
N TRP A 513 14.31 -25.59 -9.09
CA TRP A 513 15.48 -24.95 -8.52
C TRP A 513 16.34 -26.09 -7.96
N GLY A 514 17.02 -26.82 -8.85
CA GLY A 514 18.05 -27.79 -8.44
C GLY A 514 19.20 -27.03 -7.80
N PRO A 515 20.01 -27.68 -6.94
CA PRO A 515 21.28 -27.10 -6.52
C PRO A 515 22.04 -26.70 -7.78
N PRO A 516 22.85 -25.64 -7.74
CA PRO A 516 23.60 -25.20 -8.90
C PRO A 516 24.52 -26.33 -9.33
N HIS A 517 24.10 -27.09 -10.34
CA HIS A 517 25.00 -27.94 -11.07
C HIS A 517 25.75 -27.03 -12.04
N ASP A 518 27.05 -26.90 -11.76
CA ASP A 518 28.00 -26.30 -12.65
C ASP A 518 27.75 -26.71 -14.09
N THR A 519 27.90 -25.76 -14.95
CA THR A 519 28.07 -25.76 -16.39
C THR A 519 26.84 -25.36 -17.21
N VAL A 520 27.17 -24.44 -18.11
CA VAL A 520 26.47 -23.92 -19.29
C VAL A 520 25.57 -22.69 -18.99
N GLY A 521 26.01 -21.58 -19.58
CA GLY A 521 25.35 -20.28 -19.60
C GLY A 521 23.83 -20.32 -19.69
N PHE A 522 23.22 -20.23 -18.54
CA PHE A 522 21.83 -19.93 -18.45
C PHE A 522 21.68 -18.42 -18.54
N ASN A 523 21.23 -17.93 -19.69
CA ASN A 523 20.51 -16.67 -19.75
C ASN A 523 19.30 -16.85 -18.85
N TYR A 524 19.38 -16.42 -17.58
CA TYR A 524 18.24 -16.35 -16.69
C TYR A 524 17.28 -15.31 -17.22
N ARG A 525 16.49 -15.73 -18.18
CA ARG A 525 15.20 -15.08 -18.41
C ARG A 525 14.30 -15.61 -17.32
N TRP A 526 14.00 -14.79 -16.33
CA TRP A 526 12.79 -14.89 -15.54
C TRP A 526 11.71 -15.48 -16.46
N PRO A 527 10.91 -16.52 -16.04
CA PRO A 527 10.03 -17.21 -16.97
C PRO A 527 9.37 -16.17 -17.86
N PRO A 528 9.40 -16.38 -19.18
CA PRO A 528 9.10 -15.31 -20.10
C PRO A 528 7.78 -14.69 -19.67
N PRO A 529 7.73 -13.41 -19.40
CA PRO A 529 6.52 -12.78 -18.94
C PRO A 529 5.43 -13.10 -19.95
N LYS A 530 4.25 -13.50 -19.47
CA LYS A 530 3.10 -13.64 -20.35
C LYS A 530 2.89 -12.28 -21.00
N ARG A 531 3.13 -12.22 -22.30
CA ARG A 531 2.82 -11.02 -23.09
C ARG A 531 1.32 -11.02 -23.32
N GLU A 532 0.59 -10.14 -22.63
CA GLU A 532 -0.77 -9.82 -23.03
C GLU A 532 -0.72 -8.62 -23.97
N ILE A 533 -1.34 -8.79 -25.13
CA ILE A 533 -1.50 -7.69 -26.09
C ILE A 533 -2.78 -6.96 -25.70
N HIS A 534 -2.64 -5.78 -25.11
CA HIS A 534 -3.75 -4.88 -24.85
C HIS A 534 -3.69 -3.71 -25.83
N ASN A 535 -4.70 -3.58 -26.71
CA ASN A 535 -4.79 -2.53 -27.74
C ASN A 535 -3.55 -2.44 -28.65
N GLY A 536 -2.98 -3.57 -29.08
CA GLY A 536 -1.80 -3.61 -29.93
C GLY A 536 -0.47 -3.36 -29.22
N VAL A 537 -0.48 -3.11 -27.91
CA VAL A 537 0.71 -2.93 -27.08
C VAL A 537 0.97 -4.19 -26.28
N SER A 538 2.18 -4.76 -26.40
CA SER A 538 2.60 -5.90 -25.60
C SER A 538 2.92 -5.46 -24.19
N ILE A 539 2.02 -5.77 -23.24
CA ILE A 539 2.26 -5.53 -21.81
C ILE A 539 2.94 -6.76 -21.23
N ARG A 540 4.11 -6.56 -20.65
CA ARG A 540 4.83 -7.57 -19.90
C ARG A 540 4.20 -7.68 -18.51
N HIS A 541 3.43 -8.73 -18.23
CA HIS A 541 3.02 -9.09 -16.88
C HIS A 541 4.08 -10.03 -16.29
N GLU A 542 4.70 -9.59 -15.20
CA GLU A 542 5.49 -10.49 -14.36
C GLU A 542 4.54 -11.56 -13.79
N ASP A 543 4.98 -12.83 -13.81
CA ASP A 543 4.16 -13.90 -13.24
C ASP A 543 4.03 -13.67 -11.72
N PRO A 544 2.84 -13.33 -11.20
CA PRO A 544 2.65 -13.07 -9.77
C PRO A 544 2.87 -14.31 -8.90
N ARG A 545 3.11 -15.47 -9.51
CA ARG A 545 3.35 -16.76 -8.84
C ARG A 545 4.79 -16.96 -8.37
N LEU A 546 5.70 -16.03 -8.65
CA LEU A 546 7.10 -16.13 -8.24
C LEU A 546 7.42 -15.20 -7.06
N CYS A 547 6.73 -15.42 -5.95
CA CYS A 547 7.05 -14.73 -4.69
C CYS A 547 8.30 -15.30 -4.01
N VAL A 548 8.56 -16.61 -4.19
CA VAL A 548 9.70 -17.32 -3.58
C VAL A 548 10.85 -17.42 -4.57
N TRP A 549 12.02 -16.96 -4.16
CA TRP A 549 13.22 -16.93 -4.98
C TRP A 549 13.96 -18.27 -4.99
N PRO A 550 15.01 -18.44 -5.86
CA PRO A 550 15.76 -19.68 -5.95
C PRO A 550 16.40 -20.18 -4.67
N ASP A 551 16.74 -19.26 -3.75
CA ASP A 551 17.27 -19.57 -2.44
C ASP A 551 16.18 -20.01 -1.41
N GLY A 552 14.94 -20.19 -1.87
CA GLY A 552 13.80 -20.58 -1.05
C GLY A 552 13.23 -19.45 -0.19
N ARG A 553 13.62 -18.20 -0.42
CA ARG A 553 13.19 -17.06 0.39
C ARG A 553 12.16 -16.19 -0.36
N LEU A 554 11.19 -15.71 0.39
CA LEU A 554 10.25 -14.68 -0.02
C LEU A 554 10.86 -13.31 0.25
N ARG A 555 10.96 -12.47 -0.79
CA ARG A 555 11.37 -11.07 -0.67
C ARG A 555 10.20 -10.16 -0.98
N VAL A 556 9.89 -9.28 -0.05
CA VAL A 556 8.76 -8.35 -0.15
C VAL A 556 9.22 -6.91 -0.13
N GLY A 557 8.42 -6.03 -0.73
CA GLY A 557 8.69 -4.60 -0.66
C GLY A 557 8.37 -4.04 0.74
N TRP A 558 9.36 -3.53 1.47
CA TRP A 558 9.18 -2.73 2.68
C TRP A 558 9.23 -1.24 2.32
N ASN A 559 8.34 -0.43 2.88
CA ASN A 559 8.22 0.98 2.52
C ASN A 559 8.04 1.85 3.76
N ALA A 560 8.91 2.84 3.91
CA ALA A 560 8.89 3.82 5.00
C ALA A 560 7.94 5.02 4.72
N HIS A 561 7.36 5.11 3.52
CA HIS A 561 6.74 6.33 3.02
C HIS A 561 5.25 6.22 2.63
N VAL A 562 4.60 5.09 2.89
CA VAL A 562 3.21 4.89 2.42
C VAL A 562 2.17 5.41 3.40
N THR A 563 2.42 5.27 4.69
CA THR A 563 1.44 5.65 5.72
C THR A 563 1.65 7.08 6.24
N THR A 564 0.59 7.86 6.40
CA THR A 564 0.68 9.24 6.92
C THR A 564 1.13 9.31 8.39
N VAL A 565 0.93 8.24 9.13
CA VAL A 565 1.31 8.12 10.55
C VAL A 565 2.78 7.71 10.77
N GLY A 566 3.52 7.36 9.71
CA GLY A 566 4.94 6.97 9.82
C GLY A 566 5.18 5.47 10.03
N ARG A 567 4.16 4.62 10.10
CA ARG A 567 4.33 3.16 10.16
C ARG A 567 4.91 2.62 8.88
N LEU A 568 5.77 1.61 8.98
CA LEU A 568 6.20 0.85 7.82
C LEU A 568 5.00 0.13 7.18
N SER A 569 5.06 -0.02 5.87
CA SER A 569 4.14 -0.87 5.13
C SER A 569 4.91 -1.95 4.37
N CYS A 570 4.26 -3.10 4.19
CA CYS A 570 4.80 -4.24 3.46
C CYS A 570 3.93 -4.54 2.25
N GLY A 571 4.54 -4.88 1.13
CA GLY A 571 3.86 -5.24 -0.12
C GLY A 571 4.25 -4.37 -1.29
N GLY A 572 3.49 -4.45 -2.36
CA GLY A 572 3.78 -3.77 -3.62
C GLY A 572 4.43 -4.70 -4.64
N LYS A 573 4.72 -4.15 -5.82
CA LYS A 573 5.41 -4.89 -6.88
C LYS A 573 6.87 -5.15 -6.48
N PRO A 574 7.47 -6.27 -6.96
CA PRO A 574 6.87 -7.27 -7.83
C PRO A 574 6.04 -8.33 -7.11
N SER A 575 6.38 -8.71 -5.87
CA SER A 575 5.77 -9.86 -5.18
C SER A 575 4.30 -9.68 -4.83
N ARG A 576 3.85 -8.44 -4.58
CA ARG A 576 2.53 -8.09 -4.05
C ARG A 576 2.12 -8.81 -2.77
N TYR A 577 3.03 -9.56 -2.17
CA TYR A 577 2.78 -10.28 -0.92
C TYR A 577 2.94 -9.34 0.28
N ASN A 578 2.02 -9.42 1.22
CA ASN A 578 2.06 -8.58 2.42
C ASN A 578 2.26 -9.46 3.66
N LEU A 579 3.49 -9.50 4.15
CA LEU A 579 3.85 -10.26 5.35
C LEU A 579 3.14 -9.73 6.60
N GLN A 580 2.86 -8.43 6.70
CA GLN A 580 2.21 -7.85 7.89
C GLN A 580 0.76 -8.30 8.07
N THR A 581 0.16 -8.94 7.07
CA THR A 581 -1.23 -9.40 7.13
C THR A 581 -1.38 -10.91 7.16
N VAL A 582 -0.28 -11.66 7.28
CA VAL A 582 -0.29 -13.13 7.36
C VAL A 582 -0.96 -13.56 8.67
N PRO A 583 -2.05 -14.36 8.58
CA PRO A 583 -2.71 -14.88 9.77
C PRO A 583 -1.76 -15.72 10.64
N ALA A 584 -1.88 -15.63 11.96
CA ALA A 584 -1.05 -16.40 12.90
C ALA A 584 -1.05 -17.91 12.60
N SER A 585 -2.21 -18.47 12.19
CA SER A 585 -2.37 -19.88 11.81
C SER A 585 -1.64 -20.34 10.54
N LEU A 586 -0.96 -19.42 9.85
CA LEU A 586 -0.17 -19.67 8.64
C LEU A 586 1.29 -19.24 8.78
N ARG A 587 1.70 -18.74 9.95
CA ARG A 587 3.07 -18.29 10.19
C ARG A 587 4.08 -19.43 10.31
N ASP A 588 3.64 -20.64 10.58
CA ASP A 588 4.46 -21.86 10.58
C ASP A 588 5.04 -22.24 9.22
N MET A 589 4.57 -21.61 8.13
CA MET A 589 5.19 -21.72 6.81
C MET A 589 6.54 -21.00 6.69
N PHE A 590 6.88 -20.13 7.65
CA PHE A 590 8.09 -19.32 7.60
C PHE A 590 9.07 -19.82 8.65
N ILE A 591 10.26 -20.19 8.20
CA ILE A 591 11.31 -20.83 8.97
C ILE A 591 12.66 -20.11 8.78
N PRO A 592 13.60 -20.20 9.73
CA PRO A 592 14.94 -19.72 9.53
C PRO A 592 15.75 -20.59 8.56
N SER A 593 16.91 -20.14 8.17
CA SER A 593 17.90 -20.94 7.44
C SER A 593 18.48 -22.05 8.34
N PRO A 594 19.02 -23.14 7.79
CA PRO A 594 19.66 -24.20 8.57
C PRO A 594 20.79 -23.64 9.46
N GLY A 595 20.77 -24.00 10.75
CA GLY A 595 21.70 -23.50 11.76
C GLY A 595 21.34 -22.13 12.35
N ASN A 596 20.25 -21.52 11.90
CA ASN A 596 19.69 -20.29 12.44
C ASN A 596 18.39 -20.56 13.19
N VAL A 597 17.99 -19.58 14.00
CA VAL A 597 16.71 -19.50 14.69
C VAL A 597 16.07 -18.13 14.44
N PHE A 598 14.78 -18.01 14.73
CA PHE A 598 14.12 -16.72 14.86
C PHE A 598 14.16 -16.22 16.31
N VAL A 599 14.33 -14.93 16.47
CA VAL A 599 14.06 -14.19 17.70
C VAL A 599 12.98 -13.17 17.39
N GLY A 600 11.87 -13.24 18.13
CA GLY A 600 10.72 -12.35 17.93
C GLY A 600 10.28 -11.69 19.22
N ALA A 601 9.76 -10.48 19.13
CA ALA A 601 9.14 -9.76 20.24
C ALA A 601 8.04 -8.82 19.76
N ASP A 602 6.99 -8.67 20.57
CA ASP A 602 5.85 -7.79 20.37
C ASP A 602 5.76 -6.79 21.52
N LEU A 603 5.41 -5.52 21.23
CA LEU A 603 5.25 -4.52 22.29
C LEU A 603 3.98 -4.74 23.09
N ASP A 604 4.12 -4.83 24.40
CA ASP A 604 3.01 -5.01 25.32
C ASP A 604 2.04 -3.83 25.29
N GLN A 605 0.89 -4.01 24.64
CA GLN A 605 -0.23 -3.07 24.66
C GLN A 605 0.19 -1.61 24.38
N VAL A 606 1.06 -1.39 23.39
CA VAL A 606 1.69 -0.10 23.10
C VAL A 606 0.68 1.04 22.99
N HIS A 607 -0.47 0.82 22.32
CA HIS A 607 -1.51 1.86 22.19
C HIS A 607 -2.07 2.31 23.53
N LEU A 608 -2.34 1.40 24.46
CA LEU A 608 -2.84 1.75 25.78
C LEU A 608 -1.78 2.48 26.61
N ARG A 609 -0.50 2.15 26.45
CA ARG A 609 0.61 2.86 27.11
C ARG A 609 0.79 4.27 26.56
N ILE A 610 0.63 4.47 25.25
CA ILE A 610 0.60 5.79 24.62
C ILE A 610 -0.55 6.62 25.17
N ILE A 611 -1.76 6.07 25.15
CA ILE A 611 -2.97 6.74 25.62
C ILE A 611 -2.85 7.08 27.11
N ALA A 612 -2.41 6.13 27.94
CA ALA A 612 -2.18 6.34 29.38
C ALA A 612 -1.26 7.55 29.63
N SER A 613 -0.13 7.61 28.89
CA SER A 613 0.85 8.69 29.07
C SER A 613 0.39 10.02 28.50
N ARG A 614 -0.31 10.03 27.35
CA ARG A 614 -0.71 11.24 26.65
C ARG A 614 -1.94 11.90 27.26
N TRP A 615 -2.95 11.11 27.60
CA TRP A 615 -4.22 11.61 28.13
C TRP A 615 -4.35 11.45 29.64
N ASN A 616 -3.31 10.93 30.30
CA ASN A 616 -3.24 10.74 31.75
C ASN A 616 -4.42 9.92 32.28
N VAL A 617 -4.80 8.84 31.58
CA VAL A 617 -5.89 7.94 32.00
C VAL A 617 -5.49 7.18 33.25
N ARG A 618 -6.07 7.54 34.38
CA ARG A 618 -5.64 7.07 35.74
C ARG A 618 -5.71 5.56 35.89
N SER A 619 -6.81 4.95 35.46
CA SER A 619 -6.98 3.50 35.52
C SER A 619 -5.87 2.75 34.80
N LEU A 620 -5.49 3.20 33.59
CA LEU A 620 -4.40 2.62 32.82
C LEU A 620 -3.03 2.83 33.49
N LEU A 621 -2.78 4.04 34.01
CA LEU A 621 -1.55 4.35 34.71
C LEU A 621 -1.36 3.43 35.93
N ASP A 622 -2.42 3.23 36.70
CA ASP A 622 -2.41 2.36 37.88
C ASP A 622 -2.26 0.88 37.51
N ASP A 623 -2.94 0.44 36.44
CA ASP A 623 -2.79 -0.93 35.93
C ASP A 623 -1.34 -1.23 35.53
N PHE A 624 -0.72 -0.35 34.73
CA PHE A 624 0.66 -0.53 34.33
C PHE A 624 1.68 -0.43 35.47
N ARG A 625 1.43 0.44 36.45
CA ARG A 625 2.30 0.57 37.64
C ARG A 625 2.23 -0.66 38.54
N LEU A 626 1.04 -1.23 38.67
CA LEU A 626 0.76 -2.39 39.55
C LEU A 626 0.90 -3.74 38.82
N GLY A 627 1.27 -3.75 37.54
CA GLY A 627 1.38 -4.97 36.75
C GLY A 627 0.06 -5.71 36.52
N ARG A 628 -1.09 -4.98 36.57
CA ARG A 628 -2.41 -5.56 36.33
C ARG A 628 -2.70 -5.64 34.82
N ASP A 629 -3.59 -6.56 34.45
CA ASP A 629 -4.09 -6.65 33.10
C ASP A 629 -5.15 -5.55 32.82
N PRO A 630 -4.87 -4.49 32.02
CA PRO A 630 -5.79 -3.40 31.77
C PRO A 630 -7.11 -3.83 31.11
N HIS A 631 -7.13 -4.96 30.42
CA HIS A 631 -8.35 -5.51 29.81
C HIS A 631 -9.24 -6.20 30.84
N ALA A 632 -8.62 -6.84 31.84
CA ALA A 632 -9.35 -7.44 32.94
C ALA A 632 -9.94 -6.36 33.85
N THR A 633 -9.15 -5.39 34.28
CA THR A 633 -9.62 -4.26 35.09
C THR A 633 -10.76 -3.51 34.40
N PHE A 634 -10.65 -3.31 33.08
CA PHE A 634 -11.73 -2.70 32.31
C PHE A 634 -12.98 -3.57 32.25
N ALA A 635 -12.83 -4.90 32.09
CA ALA A 635 -13.95 -5.82 32.12
C ALA A 635 -14.65 -5.83 33.50
N GLU A 636 -13.90 -5.69 34.58
CA GLU A 636 -14.44 -5.50 35.95
C GLU A 636 -15.27 -4.22 36.03
N THR A 637 -14.76 -3.12 35.52
CA THR A 637 -15.47 -1.83 35.50
C THR A 637 -16.79 -1.89 34.73
N VAL A 638 -16.82 -2.57 33.57
CA VAL A 638 -17.99 -2.59 32.68
C VAL A 638 -18.98 -3.70 33.02
N PHE A 639 -18.52 -4.86 33.49
CA PHE A 639 -19.38 -6.02 33.74
C PHE A 639 -19.58 -6.34 35.22
N GLY A 640 -18.77 -5.75 36.10
CA GLY A 640 -18.85 -5.97 37.55
C GLY A 640 -18.83 -7.45 37.93
N ASP A 641 -19.74 -7.83 38.85
CA ASP A 641 -19.89 -9.22 39.33
C ASP A 641 -20.10 -10.25 38.22
N ARG A 642 -20.67 -9.85 37.07
CA ARG A 642 -20.85 -10.77 35.94
C ARG A 642 -19.49 -11.26 35.41
N PHE A 643 -18.44 -10.47 35.53
CA PHE A 643 -17.08 -10.86 35.11
C PHE A 643 -16.33 -11.57 36.28
N THR A 644 -16.28 -10.97 37.44
CA THR A 644 -15.49 -11.48 38.58
C THR A 644 -16.00 -12.82 39.10
N LYS A 645 -17.31 -13.09 38.99
CA LYS A 645 -17.95 -14.37 39.34
C LYS A 645 -18.14 -15.31 38.14
N ALA A 646 -17.61 -14.96 36.94
CA ALA A 646 -17.79 -15.78 35.76
C ALA A 646 -16.98 -17.10 35.83
N PRO A 647 -17.53 -18.22 35.33
CA PRO A 647 -16.78 -19.46 35.21
C PRO A 647 -15.48 -19.26 34.44
N GLY A 648 -14.36 -19.68 35.02
CA GLY A 648 -13.03 -19.53 34.46
C GLY A 648 -12.32 -18.20 34.79
N TYR A 649 -12.87 -17.42 35.74
CA TYR A 649 -12.12 -16.33 36.37
C TYR A 649 -10.96 -16.90 37.19
N PRO A 650 -9.71 -16.46 37.00
CA PRO A 650 -8.55 -17.09 37.58
C PRO A 650 -8.29 -16.64 39.02
N GLU A 651 -7.60 -17.48 39.78
CA GLU A 651 -6.84 -17.05 40.95
C GLU A 651 -5.74 -16.07 40.57
N PRO A 652 -5.23 -15.25 41.50
CA PRO A 652 -4.16 -14.30 41.21
C PRO A 652 -2.98 -14.94 40.46
N GLY A 653 -2.60 -14.36 39.30
CA GLY A 653 -1.54 -14.88 38.44
C GLY A 653 -1.98 -15.99 37.45
N GLY A 654 -3.23 -16.42 37.49
CA GLY A 654 -3.76 -17.43 36.56
C GLY A 654 -4.26 -16.85 35.23
N LYS A 655 -4.53 -17.74 34.26
CA LYS A 655 -5.07 -17.34 32.93
C LYS A 655 -6.60 -17.41 32.92
N PHE A 656 -7.25 -16.39 32.33
CA PHE A 656 -8.70 -16.37 32.09
C PHE A 656 -9.12 -17.51 31.17
N LYS A 657 -10.22 -18.21 31.48
CA LYS A 657 -10.79 -19.30 30.71
C LYS A 657 -12.30 -19.12 30.50
N GLY A 658 -12.90 -19.89 29.62
CA GLY A 658 -14.36 -19.96 29.44
C GLY A 658 -15.06 -18.60 29.34
N MET A 659 -16.11 -18.41 30.15
CA MET A 659 -16.94 -17.17 30.13
C MET A 659 -16.14 -15.96 30.58
N ALA A 660 -15.23 -16.07 31.53
CA ALA A 660 -14.40 -14.96 31.96
C ALA A 660 -13.47 -14.47 30.82
N LYS A 661 -12.84 -15.39 30.07
CA LYS A 661 -12.05 -15.06 28.88
C LYS A 661 -12.91 -14.35 27.82
N ALA A 662 -14.15 -14.82 27.59
CA ALA A 662 -15.07 -14.21 26.63
C ALA A 662 -15.45 -12.79 27.04
N LEU A 663 -15.78 -12.55 28.30
CA LEU A 663 -16.11 -11.20 28.81
C LEU A 663 -14.91 -10.25 28.78
N ARG A 664 -13.71 -10.72 29.17
CA ARG A 664 -12.47 -9.95 29.01
C ARG A 664 -12.23 -9.52 27.56
N ASN A 665 -12.40 -10.45 26.61
CA ASN A 665 -12.24 -10.16 25.19
C ASN A 665 -13.33 -9.21 24.68
N LEU A 666 -14.55 -9.30 25.20
CA LEU A 666 -15.63 -8.37 24.88
C LEU A 666 -15.30 -6.95 25.37
N GLY A 667 -14.80 -6.82 26.61
CA GLY A 667 -14.29 -5.56 27.14
C GLY A 667 -13.13 -5.01 26.32
N LYS A 668 -12.17 -5.85 25.95
CA LYS A 668 -11.08 -5.48 25.03
C LYS A 668 -11.62 -4.91 23.72
N THR A 669 -12.60 -5.57 23.10
CA THR A 669 -13.21 -5.12 21.85
C THR A 669 -13.92 -3.78 22.01
N LEU A 670 -14.69 -3.60 23.09
CA LEU A 670 -15.34 -2.33 23.43
C LEU A 670 -14.32 -1.19 23.55
N ARG A 671 -13.30 -1.40 24.38
CA ARG A 671 -12.27 -0.40 24.67
C ARG A 671 -11.47 -0.02 23.43
N TYR A 672 -10.95 -0.97 22.66
CA TYR A 672 -10.19 -0.66 21.45
C TYR A 672 -11.03 -0.03 20.35
N THR A 673 -12.26 -0.50 20.12
CA THR A 673 -13.14 0.10 19.11
C THR A 673 -13.51 1.54 19.50
N GLY A 674 -13.81 1.75 20.80
CA GLY A 674 -14.15 3.08 21.32
C GLY A 674 -12.95 4.00 21.44
N ALA A 675 -11.76 3.49 21.77
CA ALA A 675 -10.52 4.27 21.89
C ALA A 675 -10.22 5.10 20.63
N TYR A 676 -10.61 4.58 19.48
CA TYR A 676 -10.49 5.28 18.21
C TYR A 676 -11.66 6.19 17.84
N GLY A 677 -12.48 6.56 18.85
CA GLY A 677 -13.59 7.50 18.67
C GLY A 677 -14.80 6.91 17.95
N ALA A 678 -14.92 5.59 17.89
CA ALA A 678 -16.09 4.95 17.30
C ALA A 678 -17.33 5.20 18.16
N GLY A 679 -18.43 5.60 17.52
CA GLY A 679 -19.72 5.73 18.21
C GLY A 679 -20.35 4.37 18.54
N VAL A 680 -21.29 4.36 19.50
CA VAL A 680 -21.98 3.16 20.02
C VAL A 680 -22.49 2.23 18.94
N GLY A 681 -23.05 2.76 17.84
CA GLY A 681 -23.53 1.93 16.72
C GLY A 681 -22.41 1.12 16.02
N THR A 682 -21.21 1.68 15.92
CA THR A 682 -20.04 0.97 15.36
C THR A 682 -19.51 -0.06 16.34
N ILE A 683 -19.42 0.31 17.62
CA ILE A 683 -19.02 -0.60 18.70
C ILE A 683 -19.97 -1.81 18.74
N TYR A 684 -21.29 -1.56 18.75
CA TYR A 684 -22.32 -2.61 18.71
C TYR A 684 -22.11 -3.58 17.55
N ARG A 685 -21.94 -3.06 16.31
CA ARG A 685 -21.67 -3.90 15.13
C ARG A 685 -20.38 -4.73 15.30
N THR A 686 -19.32 -4.14 15.84
CA THR A 686 -18.05 -4.86 16.08
C THR A 686 -18.21 -5.96 17.11
N MET A 687 -18.88 -5.68 18.23
CA MET A 687 -19.07 -6.64 19.32
C MET A 687 -19.99 -7.81 18.93
N THR A 688 -21.09 -7.53 18.23
CA THR A 688 -22.04 -8.59 17.79
C THR A 688 -21.47 -9.50 16.71
N ARG A 689 -20.42 -9.04 16.00
CA ARG A 689 -19.73 -9.78 14.95
C ARG A 689 -18.40 -10.39 15.40
N ALA A 690 -18.09 -10.25 16.69
CA ALA A 690 -16.92 -10.90 17.26
C ALA A 690 -17.10 -12.44 17.28
N GLU A 691 -16.04 -13.16 16.93
CA GLU A 691 -16.03 -14.61 16.80
C GLU A 691 -15.09 -15.28 17.80
N ASP A 692 -15.39 -16.51 18.15
CA ASP A 692 -14.46 -17.41 18.83
C ASP A 692 -13.38 -17.96 17.85
N GLU A 693 -12.47 -18.75 18.36
CA GLU A 693 -11.41 -19.41 17.57
C GLU A 693 -11.97 -20.36 16.50
N LYS A 694 -13.21 -20.85 16.68
CA LYS A 694 -13.91 -21.71 15.71
C LYS A 694 -14.76 -20.93 14.70
N GLY A 695 -14.80 -19.58 14.83
CA GLY A 695 -15.56 -18.70 13.96
C GLY A 695 -17.05 -18.61 14.28
N HIS A 696 -17.49 -18.97 15.50
CA HIS A 696 -18.86 -18.75 15.95
C HIS A 696 -19.02 -17.37 16.57
N LEU A 697 -20.15 -16.72 16.32
CA LEU A 697 -20.44 -15.40 16.91
C LEU A 697 -20.60 -15.50 18.42
N LEU A 698 -19.79 -14.72 19.16
CA LEU A 698 -19.78 -14.73 20.63
C LEU A 698 -20.99 -14.01 21.26
N ASN A 699 -21.50 -12.96 20.59
CA ASN A 699 -22.40 -11.99 21.22
C ASN A 699 -23.65 -11.71 20.39
N ARG A 700 -24.19 -12.73 19.75
CA ARG A 700 -25.39 -12.64 18.89
C ARG A 700 -26.60 -11.97 19.55
N ASN A 701 -26.80 -12.22 20.84
CA ASN A 701 -27.95 -11.73 21.61
C ASN A 701 -27.72 -10.34 22.25
N LEU A 702 -26.54 -9.73 22.06
CA LEU A 702 -26.23 -8.41 22.57
C LEU A 702 -27.12 -7.37 21.90
N LYS A 703 -27.74 -6.49 22.66
CA LYS A 703 -28.58 -5.40 22.15
C LYS A 703 -27.80 -4.09 22.14
N GLN A 704 -28.14 -3.19 21.22
CA GLN A 704 -27.46 -1.88 21.12
C GLN A 704 -27.60 -1.07 22.43
N ARG A 705 -28.71 -1.20 23.15
CA ARG A 705 -28.92 -0.56 24.46
C ARG A 705 -27.92 -1.04 25.52
N ASP A 706 -27.55 -2.33 25.47
CA ASP A 706 -26.58 -2.90 26.42
C ASP A 706 -25.17 -2.30 26.15
N VAL A 707 -24.82 -2.16 24.87
CA VAL A 707 -23.56 -1.49 24.49
C VAL A 707 -23.59 -0.01 24.84
N GLN A 708 -24.74 0.67 24.70
CA GLN A 708 -24.87 2.05 25.15
C GLN A 708 -24.64 2.20 26.65
N LEU A 709 -25.18 1.27 27.45
CA LEU A 709 -24.95 1.25 28.89
C LEU A 709 -23.48 1.02 29.24
N MET A 710 -22.86 0.00 28.62
CA MET A 710 -21.43 -0.28 28.81
C MET A 710 -20.55 0.94 28.42
N TYR A 711 -20.89 1.60 27.32
CA TYR A 711 -20.16 2.80 26.88
C TYR A 711 -20.32 3.96 27.86
N SER A 712 -21.53 4.18 28.39
CA SER A 712 -21.78 5.22 29.41
C SER A 712 -20.99 4.92 30.68
N GLN A 713 -21.06 3.68 31.20
CA GLN A 713 -20.29 3.25 32.37
C GLN A 713 -18.79 3.47 32.18
N TRP A 714 -18.26 3.16 30.99
CA TRP A 714 -16.87 3.44 30.66
C TRP A 714 -16.54 4.94 30.72
N MET A 715 -17.35 5.76 30.06
CA MET A 715 -17.10 7.21 29.99
C MET A 715 -17.28 7.95 31.32
N ASP A 716 -18.09 7.36 32.23
CA ASP A 716 -18.26 7.86 33.59
C ASP A 716 -17.10 7.43 34.51
N ALA A 717 -16.58 6.22 34.32
CA ALA A 717 -15.45 5.68 35.07
C ALA A 717 -14.09 6.26 34.62
N GLU A 718 -13.93 6.56 33.34
CA GLU A 718 -12.68 7.02 32.71
C GLU A 718 -12.94 8.28 31.85
N PRO A 719 -13.31 9.42 32.46
CA PRO A 719 -13.65 10.64 31.70
C PRO A 719 -12.45 11.24 30.95
N GLU A 720 -11.22 10.86 31.30
CA GLU A 720 -9.99 11.30 30.64
C GLU A 720 -9.95 10.95 29.13
N TRP A 721 -10.64 9.89 28.71
CA TRP A 721 -10.75 9.56 27.29
C TRP A 721 -11.44 10.65 26.49
N ARG A 722 -12.59 11.13 27.01
CA ARG A 722 -13.33 12.23 26.34
C ARG A 722 -12.52 13.51 26.36
N MET A 723 -11.91 13.84 27.50
CA MET A 723 -11.02 14.99 27.63
C MET A 723 -9.84 14.92 26.66
N GLY A 724 -9.26 13.73 26.47
CA GLY A 724 -8.19 13.50 25.51
C GLY A 724 -8.62 13.75 24.07
N TRP A 725 -9.75 13.21 23.63
CA TRP A 725 -10.28 13.45 22.28
C TRP A 725 -10.61 14.93 22.04
N ASP A 726 -11.20 15.61 23.03
CA ASP A 726 -11.56 17.02 22.92
C ASP A 726 -10.28 17.89 22.86
N SER A 727 -9.23 17.52 23.60
CA SER A 727 -7.92 18.18 23.57
C SER A 727 -7.23 18.03 22.20
N GLU A 728 -7.24 16.82 21.60
CA GLU A 728 -6.68 16.61 20.27
C GLU A 728 -7.43 17.44 19.21
N MET A 729 -8.77 17.48 19.30
CA MET A 729 -9.59 18.26 18.38
C MET A 729 -9.35 19.76 18.56
N ALA A 730 -9.25 20.24 19.81
CA ALA A 730 -8.94 21.65 20.09
C ALA A 730 -7.54 22.03 19.57
N THR A 731 -6.56 21.16 19.75
CA THR A 731 -5.20 21.34 19.20
C THR A 731 -5.22 21.44 17.68
N TYR A 732 -5.97 20.54 17.02
CA TYR A 732 -6.15 20.59 15.57
C TYR A 732 -6.84 21.87 15.11
N GLN A 733 -7.91 22.28 15.79
CA GLN A 733 -8.64 23.51 15.45
C GLN A 733 -7.79 24.78 15.59
N ALA A 734 -6.90 24.81 16.60
CA ALA A 734 -5.99 25.93 16.83
C ALA A 734 -4.88 26.01 15.78
N ASN A 735 -4.32 24.86 15.36
CA ASN A 735 -3.10 24.81 14.55
C ASN A 735 -3.36 24.42 13.09
N ASN A 736 -4.53 23.85 12.76
CA ASN A 736 -4.84 23.15 11.51
C ASN A 736 -3.94 21.94 11.21
N TYR A 737 -3.26 21.40 12.23
CA TYR A 737 -2.47 20.17 12.15
C TYR A 737 -2.31 19.54 13.53
N LEU A 738 -1.88 18.27 13.54
CA LEU A 738 -1.36 17.60 14.73
C LEU A 738 0.09 17.15 14.50
N GLU A 739 0.81 16.98 15.60
CA GLU A 739 2.14 16.39 15.63
C GLU A 739 2.12 15.05 16.38
N SER A 740 2.92 14.10 15.92
CA SER A 740 3.14 12.86 16.66
C SER A 740 3.87 13.15 17.99
N PRO A 741 3.67 12.32 19.03
CA PRO A 741 4.07 12.68 20.39
C PRO A 741 5.59 12.75 20.65
N ILE A 742 6.43 12.05 19.86
CA ILE A 742 7.87 11.96 20.10
C ILE A 742 8.67 12.58 18.96
N LEU A 743 8.50 12.09 17.74
CA LEU A 743 9.26 12.56 16.56
C LEU A 743 8.68 13.85 15.98
N ARG A 744 7.50 14.27 16.45
CA ARG A 744 6.79 15.48 16.02
C ARG A 744 6.45 15.47 14.51
N ARG A 745 6.18 14.29 13.96
CA ARG A 745 5.69 14.14 12.60
C ARG A 745 4.36 14.89 12.45
N ARG A 746 4.32 15.83 11.53
CA ARG A 746 3.15 16.67 11.29
C ARG A 746 2.19 16.01 10.30
N CYS A 747 0.89 16.09 10.61
CA CYS A 747 -0.20 15.77 9.71
C CYS A 747 -1.19 16.94 9.65
N ASP A 748 -1.40 17.49 8.45
CA ASP A 748 -2.22 18.68 8.25
C ASP A 748 -3.71 18.36 8.08
N PHE A 749 -4.12 17.11 8.00
CA PHE A 749 -5.47 16.63 7.68
C PHE A 749 -6.15 17.52 6.63
N ALA A 750 -6.56 16.94 5.52
CA ALA A 750 -7.05 17.74 4.41
C ALA A 750 -8.33 18.50 4.77
N ASP A 751 -8.34 19.79 4.47
CA ASP A 751 -9.53 20.64 4.60
C ASP A 751 -10.75 19.98 3.95
N GLY A 752 -11.82 19.79 4.72
CA GLY A 752 -13.14 19.42 4.21
C GLY A 752 -13.45 17.93 4.11
N GLU A 753 -12.74 17.05 4.84
CA GLU A 753 -13.28 15.71 5.11
C GLU A 753 -14.61 15.82 5.87
N ALA A 754 -15.51 14.87 5.64
CA ALA A 754 -16.77 14.83 6.40
C ALA A 754 -16.46 14.89 7.90
N ALA A 755 -17.16 15.71 8.66
CA ALA A 755 -16.84 15.98 10.07
C ALA A 755 -16.66 14.72 10.93
N VAL A 756 -17.34 13.62 10.59
CA VAL A 756 -17.18 12.31 11.25
C VAL A 756 -15.83 11.67 10.94
N ASP A 757 -15.38 11.72 9.69
CA ASP A 757 -14.10 11.12 9.28
C ASP A 757 -12.94 11.93 9.84
N LEU A 758 -13.02 13.24 9.85
CA LEU A 758 -12.02 14.13 10.44
C LEU A 758 -11.85 13.86 11.94
N LYS A 759 -12.97 13.82 12.71
CA LYS A 759 -12.91 13.52 14.14
C LYS A 759 -12.22 12.19 14.44
N THR A 760 -12.56 11.15 13.68
CA THR A 760 -11.94 9.83 13.84
C THR A 760 -10.44 9.87 13.54
N LYS A 761 -10.03 10.56 12.48
CA LYS A 761 -8.61 10.68 12.10
C LYS A 761 -7.82 11.47 13.13
N VAL A 762 -8.34 12.60 13.61
CA VAL A 762 -7.72 13.43 14.63
C VAL A 762 -7.51 12.62 15.91
N ASN A 763 -8.56 11.95 16.41
CA ASN A 763 -8.49 11.16 17.63
C ASN A 763 -7.50 9.99 17.56
N ASN A 764 -7.33 9.41 16.36
CA ASN A 764 -6.46 8.24 16.17
C ASN A 764 -5.00 8.61 15.88
N TYR A 765 -4.77 9.81 15.37
CA TYR A 765 -3.46 10.19 14.86
C TYR A 765 -2.37 10.06 15.92
N ALA A 766 -2.58 10.65 17.09
CA ALA A 766 -1.58 10.65 18.16
C ALA A 766 -1.19 9.23 18.61
N THR A 767 -2.15 8.31 18.68
CA THR A 767 -1.89 6.92 19.08
C THR A 767 -1.15 6.15 18.00
N LEU A 768 -1.61 6.22 16.72
CA LEU A 768 -1.02 5.49 15.63
C LEU A 768 0.36 6.04 15.22
N ALA A 769 0.50 7.37 15.21
CA ALA A 769 1.79 8.01 14.96
C ALA A 769 2.74 7.86 16.17
N GLY A 770 2.20 7.83 17.39
CA GLY A 770 2.97 7.53 18.60
C GLY A 770 3.58 6.13 18.59
N GLU A 771 2.86 5.12 18.10
CA GLU A 771 3.43 3.78 17.89
C GLU A 771 4.59 3.84 16.87
N ALA A 772 4.39 4.52 15.73
CA ALA A 772 5.46 4.68 14.74
C ALA A 772 6.68 5.42 15.31
N ASP A 773 6.44 6.46 16.14
CA ASP A 773 7.51 7.20 16.82
C ASP A 773 8.32 6.33 17.78
N VAL A 774 7.69 5.33 18.42
CA VAL A 774 8.38 4.34 19.26
C VAL A 774 9.12 3.33 18.41
N MET A 775 8.46 2.79 17.36
CA MET A 775 9.00 1.70 16.54
C MET A 775 10.16 2.15 15.64
N VAL A 776 10.14 3.36 15.09
CA VAL A 776 11.16 3.83 14.14
C VAL A 776 12.57 3.85 14.76
N PRO A 777 12.81 4.45 15.93
CA PRO A 777 14.12 4.37 16.58
C PRO A 777 14.53 2.94 16.94
N MET A 778 13.61 2.12 17.46
CA MET A 778 13.88 0.71 17.81
C MET A 778 14.27 -0.10 16.57
N THR A 779 13.53 0.07 15.46
CA THR A 779 13.83 -0.59 14.19
C THR A 779 15.22 -0.25 13.69
N HIS A 780 15.59 1.02 13.75
CA HIS A 780 16.91 1.49 13.34
C HIS A 780 18.01 0.92 14.25
N GLU A 781 17.84 0.99 15.56
CA GLU A 781 18.81 0.48 16.52
C GLU A 781 19.00 -1.04 16.39
N LEU A 782 17.96 -1.81 16.23
CA LEU A 782 18.07 -3.25 15.97
C LEU A 782 18.80 -3.53 14.65
N ALA A 783 18.47 -2.80 13.58
CA ALA A 783 19.17 -2.96 12.29
C ALA A 783 20.64 -2.54 12.32
N GLU A 784 21.05 -1.60 13.20
CA GLU A 784 22.45 -1.23 13.39
C GLU A 784 23.22 -2.27 14.19
N ARG A 785 22.61 -2.85 15.22
CA ARG A 785 23.25 -3.82 16.12
C ARG A 785 23.29 -5.24 15.56
N VAL A 786 22.33 -5.58 14.71
CA VAL A 786 22.28 -6.83 13.94
C VAL A 786 22.02 -6.53 12.46
N PRO A 787 23.01 -5.89 11.78
CA PRO A 787 22.87 -5.54 10.37
C PRO A 787 22.69 -6.80 9.52
N TRP A 788 22.10 -6.65 8.36
CA TRP A 788 21.94 -7.77 7.44
C TRP A 788 23.29 -8.39 7.09
N GLY A 789 23.38 -9.70 7.20
CA GLY A 789 24.61 -10.46 6.97
C GLY A 789 25.64 -10.39 8.13
N TYR A 790 25.31 -9.88 9.31
CA TYR A 790 26.24 -9.65 10.43
C TYR A 790 26.96 -10.92 10.93
N ALA A 791 26.32 -12.04 10.88
CA ALA A 791 26.84 -13.34 11.32
C ALA A 791 26.74 -14.41 10.20
N GLY A 792 26.80 -13.97 8.96
CA GLY A 792 26.69 -14.81 7.77
C GLY A 792 25.43 -14.53 6.95
N PRO A 793 25.31 -15.17 5.80
CA PRO A 793 24.16 -15.00 4.93
C PRO A 793 22.83 -15.24 5.67
N ASN A 794 21.82 -14.45 5.32
CA ASN A 794 20.46 -14.58 5.86
C ASN A 794 20.30 -14.22 7.34
N THR A 795 21.22 -13.52 7.98
CA THR A 795 21.10 -13.06 9.36
C THR A 795 20.80 -11.55 9.43
N GLY A 796 20.04 -11.15 10.45
CA GLY A 796 19.65 -9.77 10.69
C GLY A 796 18.13 -9.57 10.84
N LEU A 797 17.68 -8.31 10.79
CA LEU A 797 16.27 -7.97 10.92
C LEU A 797 15.48 -8.39 9.66
N VAL A 798 14.60 -9.38 9.82
CA VAL A 798 13.76 -9.93 8.74
C VAL A 798 12.56 -9.03 8.45
N GLY A 799 11.96 -8.45 9.50
CA GLY A 799 10.80 -7.59 9.32
C GLY A 799 10.30 -6.92 10.59
N GLN A 800 9.48 -5.89 10.36
CA GLN A 800 8.68 -5.22 11.38
C GLN A 800 7.19 -5.44 11.07
N PHE A 801 6.47 -6.04 12.00
CA PHE A 801 5.07 -6.42 11.83
C PHE A 801 4.20 -5.63 12.80
N HIS A 802 3.86 -4.39 12.43
CA HIS A 802 3.21 -3.39 13.29
C HIS A 802 4.10 -3.05 14.50
N ASP A 803 3.79 -3.59 15.65
CA ASP A 803 4.46 -3.42 16.95
C ASP A 803 5.41 -4.59 17.30
N ALA A 804 5.64 -5.53 16.38
CA ALA A 804 6.52 -6.67 16.55
C ALA A 804 7.76 -6.63 15.62
N PHE A 805 8.84 -7.27 16.05
CA PHE A 805 10.04 -7.52 15.27
C PHE A 805 10.32 -9.01 15.10
N LEU A 806 10.98 -9.35 13.99
CA LEU A 806 11.51 -10.68 13.74
C LEU A 806 12.96 -10.57 13.24
N ILE A 807 13.88 -11.23 13.96
CA ILE A 807 15.31 -11.32 13.60
C ILE A 807 15.66 -12.77 13.33
N GLU A 808 16.44 -13.04 12.29
CA GLU A 808 17.05 -14.33 12.04
C GLU A 808 18.53 -14.27 12.47
N CYS A 809 18.96 -15.19 13.29
CA CYS A 809 20.32 -15.25 13.81
C CYS A 809 20.83 -16.68 13.97
N PRO A 810 22.16 -16.93 14.03
CA PRO A 810 22.67 -18.25 14.35
C PRO A 810 22.18 -18.72 15.73
N GLU A 811 21.93 -20.03 15.86
CA GLU A 811 21.41 -20.61 17.10
C GLU A 811 22.29 -20.30 18.30
N HIS A 812 23.63 -20.34 18.14
CA HIS A 812 24.59 -20.02 19.22
C HIS A 812 24.57 -18.53 19.66
N ASP A 813 24.00 -17.64 18.84
CA ASP A 813 23.90 -16.20 19.13
C ASP A 813 22.51 -15.77 19.59
N ALA A 814 21.55 -16.70 19.60
CA ALA A 814 20.14 -16.43 19.85
C ALA A 814 19.87 -15.72 21.18
N GLU A 815 20.52 -16.17 22.25
CA GLU A 815 20.32 -15.58 23.58
C GLU A 815 20.86 -14.13 23.67
N ARG A 816 21.99 -13.84 23.03
CA ARG A 816 22.50 -12.46 22.92
C ARG A 816 21.52 -11.57 22.15
N VAL A 817 21.00 -12.07 21.04
CA VAL A 817 20.02 -11.32 20.21
C VAL A 817 18.69 -11.14 20.96
N ARG A 818 18.23 -12.12 21.71
CA ARG A 818 17.05 -12.03 22.57
C ARG A 818 17.19 -10.90 23.60
N GLN A 819 18.31 -10.92 24.35
CA GLN A 819 18.59 -9.90 25.36
C GLN A 819 18.75 -8.51 24.73
N LEU A 820 19.39 -8.42 23.56
CA LEU A 820 19.49 -7.17 22.81
C LEU A 820 18.12 -6.64 22.42
N MET A 821 17.24 -7.51 21.90
CA MET A 821 15.89 -7.12 21.49
C MET A 821 15.09 -6.61 22.69
N GLU A 822 15.14 -7.30 23.83
CA GLU A 822 14.52 -6.85 25.06
C GLU A 822 15.10 -5.51 25.55
N ALA A 823 16.40 -5.33 25.48
CA ALA A 823 17.06 -4.07 25.89
C ALA A 823 16.61 -2.89 25.04
N VAL A 824 16.47 -3.08 23.71
CA VAL A 824 16.02 -2.05 22.77
C VAL A 824 14.52 -1.75 22.94
N MET A 825 13.70 -2.78 23.19
CA MET A 825 12.24 -2.63 23.22
C MET A 825 11.71 -2.24 24.62
N ASN A 826 12.48 -2.47 25.69
CA ASN A 826 12.10 -2.12 27.07
C ASN A 826 12.57 -0.71 27.46
N VAL A 827 11.91 0.34 26.94
CA VAL A 827 12.37 1.73 27.09
C VAL A 827 11.42 2.59 27.92
N LYS A 828 12.03 3.55 28.63
CA LYS A 828 11.29 4.66 29.24
C LYS A 828 11.41 5.90 28.35
N ILE A 829 10.31 6.30 27.77
CA ILE A 829 10.29 7.49 26.91
C ILE A 829 10.24 8.74 27.81
N PRO A 830 11.11 9.74 27.57
CA PRO A 830 11.09 10.99 28.33
C PRO A 830 9.70 11.63 28.32
N GLY A 831 9.22 12.04 29.51
CA GLY A 831 7.91 12.64 29.68
C GLY A 831 6.74 11.65 29.74
N TRP A 832 6.94 10.37 29.48
CA TRP A 832 5.88 9.36 29.60
C TRP A 832 5.80 8.78 31.01
N ALA A 833 4.58 8.60 31.47
CA ALA A 833 4.31 8.07 32.82
C ALA A 833 4.54 6.57 32.94
N VAL A 834 4.43 5.82 31.85
CA VAL A 834 4.60 4.37 31.79
C VAL A 834 5.71 3.97 30.84
N LYS A 835 6.41 2.87 31.18
CA LYS A 835 7.46 2.28 30.37
C LYS A 835 6.85 1.49 29.22
N ILE A 836 7.48 1.48 28.04
CA ILE A 836 7.21 0.51 26.98
C ILE A 836 7.91 -0.78 27.36
N THR A 837 7.24 -1.92 27.17
CA THR A 837 7.75 -3.25 27.51
C THR A 837 7.51 -4.24 26.38
N ALA A 838 8.38 -5.24 26.30
CA ALA A 838 8.29 -6.38 25.42
C ALA A 838 9.03 -7.57 26.04
N GLU A 839 8.62 -8.77 25.70
CA GLU A 839 9.30 -10.03 26.00
C GLU A 839 9.69 -10.68 24.67
N ALA A 840 10.92 -11.17 24.57
CA ALA A 840 11.42 -11.78 23.35
C ALA A 840 11.50 -13.29 23.48
N GLU A 841 11.05 -13.99 22.43
CA GLU A 841 11.02 -15.45 22.34
C GLU A 841 11.95 -15.94 21.24
N ILE A 842 12.46 -17.18 21.39
CA ILE A 842 13.31 -17.87 20.41
C ILE A 842 12.51 -19.04 19.84
N GLY A 843 12.49 -19.20 18.52
CA GLY A 843 11.73 -20.28 17.88
C GLY A 843 12.31 -20.73 16.54
N MET A 844 11.86 -21.90 16.10
CA MET A 844 12.21 -22.51 14.82
C MET A 844 11.24 -22.13 13.69
N THR A 845 10.15 -21.48 14.03
CA THR A 845 9.17 -20.95 13.07
C THR A 845 8.69 -19.58 13.54
N TRP A 846 8.16 -18.78 12.60
CA TRP A 846 7.55 -17.49 12.95
C TRP A 846 6.30 -17.63 13.84
N SER A 847 5.68 -18.79 13.88
CA SER A 847 4.51 -19.02 14.75
C SER A 847 4.87 -19.27 16.22
N GLU A 848 6.14 -19.49 16.54
CA GLU A 848 6.65 -19.77 17.88
C GLU A 848 7.17 -18.51 18.60
N VAL A 849 7.27 -17.42 17.88
CA VAL A 849 7.82 -16.15 18.38
C VAL A 849 6.89 -14.97 18.18
#